data_2d36c02e73ef42f69e76a41aecb07928
#
_entry.id   2d36c02e73ef42f69e76a41aecb07928
#
_cell.length_a   1.000
_cell.length_b   1.000
_cell.length_c   1.000
_cell.angle_alpha   90.00
_cell.angle_beta   90.00
_cell.angle_gamma   90.00
#
_symmetry.space_group_name_H-M   'P 1'
#
loop_
_entity.id
_entity.type
_entity.pdbx_description
1 polymer ?
#
loop_
_entity_poly.entity_id
_entity_poly.type
_entity_poly.pdbx_seq_one_letter_code
_entity_poly.pdbx_strand_id
1 'polypeptide(L)'
;SYSWYLYSANRLKYPLVRRTLIELWRDALAQHSDPVLAWDAIQNDPQKSRSYKQARGHGGFIRSSWKELNQLIAAANVWTIKHYGPDRVAGFSPIPAMSMVSYAAGTRYLSLLGGTCLSFYDWYCDLPPASPMTWGEQTDVPESADWYNSSYIIAWGSNVPQTRTPDAHFFTEVRYKGTKTVAITPDFSEVAKLSDQWLAPKQGTDSALAMAMGHVILKEFHLDNPSEYFLNYCRRYTDMPMLVLLDEQADGRVVPGRMLRASDLTDGLGEANNAEWKTVSFDIAGDLVVPNGSIGFRWGEKGKWNLAPLAADHETELTLSLLITHDSVAEVAFPYFGGNENPHFRSVKQEPVLTRRVPSKTLTLADGSQKRVVSVYDLILANYGLDRGLEDSNAAGSYDQIKAYTPAWGEQITGVPAYLIEKIAREFADTAHKTHGRSMIILGAGVNHWYHMDMNYRGMINMLVFCGCVGQSGGGWSHYVGQEKLRPQTGWLPLAFALDWNRPPRQMNSTSYFYNHACQWRYEKLTAQELLSPLADATKFTGHLIDFNVRAERMGWLPSAPQLNLNPLHIKARADAAGMTPQEYTVQALKSGDIRFACEQPDNGKNHPRNLFVWRSNLLGSSGKGHEYMLKYLLGTESGIQGEDLGSTDDVKPEEVEWQTRAIEGKLDLLVTLDFRMSSTCLFSD
;
A
#
# COMPACT_ATOMS: atom_id res chain seq x y z
N SER A 1 26.13 0.09 -17.80
CA SER A 1 26.44 0.06 -16.35
C SER A 1 26.52 1.48 -15.79
N TYR A 2 26.33 1.63 -14.49
CA TYR A 2 26.42 2.93 -13.82
C TYR A 2 27.82 3.55 -13.92
N SER A 3 28.86 2.73 -14.02
CA SER A 3 30.23 3.20 -14.23
C SER A 3 30.36 3.98 -15.55
N TRP A 4 29.70 3.53 -16.60
CA TRP A 4 29.67 4.27 -17.86
C TRP A 4 29.04 5.64 -17.71
N TYR A 5 27.92 5.73 -17.00
CA TYR A 5 27.24 7.00 -16.74
C TYR A 5 28.11 7.98 -15.95
N LEU A 6 28.88 7.48 -14.97
CA LEU A 6 29.76 8.32 -14.15
C LEU A 6 30.89 8.98 -14.97
N TYR A 7 31.39 8.28 -15.97
CA TYR A 7 32.52 8.74 -16.78
C TYR A 7 32.12 9.25 -18.17
N SER A 8 30.84 9.16 -18.52
CA SER A 8 30.36 9.63 -19.81
C SER A 8 30.39 11.15 -19.93
N ALA A 9 30.42 11.64 -21.17
CA ALA A 9 30.31 13.06 -21.45
C ALA A 9 28.97 13.68 -20.99
N ASN A 10 27.94 12.84 -20.89
CA ASN A 10 26.58 13.26 -20.49
C ASN A 10 26.39 13.42 -18.98
N ARG A 11 27.41 13.11 -18.17
CA ARG A 11 27.35 13.38 -16.74
C ARG A 11 27.26 14.87 -16.46
N LEU A 12 26.33 15.28 -15.61
CA LEU A 12 26.23 16.64 -15.10
C LEU A 12 27.42 16.91 -14.17
N LYS A 13 28.23 17.89 -14.50
CA LYS A 13 29.46 18.26 -13.75
C LYS A 13 29.31 19.54 -12.94
N TYR A 14 28.34 20.34 -13.28
CA TYR A 14 28.14 21.68 -12.74
C TYR A 14 26.66 21.91 -12.43
N PRO A 15 26.34 22.80 -11.48
CA PRO A 15 24.96 23.19 -11.26
C PRO A 15 24.42 23.92 -12.49
N LEU A 16 23.19 23.58 -12.84
CA LEU A 16 22.43 24.16 -13.93
C LEU A 16 21.20 24.84 -13.37
N VAL A 17 20.86 26.00 -13.92
CA VAL A 17 19.65 26.73 -13.58
C VAL A 17 18.96 27.14 -14.88
N ARG A 18 17.66 27.13 -14.89
CA ARG A 18 16.88 27.60 -16.04
C ARG A 18 17.18 29.09 -16.32
N ARG A 19 17.49 29.40 -17.57
CA ARG A 19 17.89 30.77 -17.98
C ARG A 19 16.90 31.84 -17.49
N THR A 20 15.62 31.61 -17.73
CA THR A 20 14.58 32.56 -17.33
C THR A 20 14.61 32.86 -15.82
N LEU A 21 14.78 31.83 -14.99
CA LEU A 21 14.82 32.00 -13.53
C LEU A 21 16.09 32.73 -13.09
N ILE A 22 17.27 32.33 -13.62
CA ILE A 22 18.54 32.94 -13.16
C ILE A 22 18.69 34.37 -13.60
N GLU A 23 18.15 34.77 -14.76
CA GLU A 23 18.12 36.15 -15.22
C GLU A 23 17.23 36.99 -14.30
N LEU A 24 16.01 36.53 -14.00
CA LEU A 24 15.13 37.19 -13.02
C LEU A 24 15.79 37.31 -11.64
N TRP A 25 16.50 36.29 -11.20
CA TRP A 25 17.20 36.26 -9.93
C TRP A 25 18.33 37.33 -9.86
N ARG A 26 19.15 37.38 -10.92
CA ARG A 26 20.23 38.38 -11.01
C ARG A 26 19.72 39.82 -11.06
N ASP A 27 18.65 40.05 -11.82
CA ASP A 27 18.01 41.35 -11.91
C ASP A 27 17.40 41.76 -10.56
N ALA A 28 16.76 40.82 -9.85
CA ALA A 28 16.21 41.11 -8.53
C ALA A 28 17.31 41.36 -7.48
N LEU A 29 18.42 40.62 -7.52
CA LEU A 29 19.56 40.86 -6.63
C LEU A 29 20.25 42.21 -6.90
N ALA A 30 20.24 42.69 -8.14
CA ALA A 30 20.76 44.05 -8.46
C ALA A 30 19.92 45.15 -7.84
N GLN A 31 18.63 44.90 -7.58
CA GLN A 31 17.69 45.86 -7.00
C GLN A 31 17.55 45.69 -5.47
N HIS A 32 17.77 44.49 -4.95
CA HIS A 32 17.60 44.15 -3.54
C HIS A 32 18.89 43.52 -2.99
N SER A 33 19.46 44.11 -1.96
CA SER A 33 20.66 43.58 -1.30
C SER A 33 20.41 42.30 -0.50
N ASP A 34 19.15 42.10 -0.02
CA ASP A 34 18.72 40.89 0.70
C ASP A 34 18.21 39.88 -0.31
N PRO A 35 18.81 38.68 -0.36
CA PRO A 35 18.38 37.60 -1.25
C PRO A 35 16.92 37.15 -1.04
N VAL A 36 16.41 37.24 0.20
CA VAL A 36 15.01 36.88 0.49
C VAL A 36 14.06 37.87 -0.11
N LEU A 37 14.39 39.17 -0.06
CA LEU A 37 13.61 40.22 -0.71
C LEU A 37 13.71 40.14 -2.24
N ALA A 38 14.86 39.74 -2.79
CA ALA A 38 15.00 39.47 -4.22
C ALA A 38 14.07 38.34 -4.68
N TRP A 39 13.99 37.24 -3.93
CA TRP A 39 13.04 36.15 -4.21
C TRP A 39 11.59 36.61 -4.06
N ASP A 40 11.29 37.38 -3.02
CA ASP A 40 9.96 37.96 -2.78
C ASP A 40 9.50 38.82 -3.99
N ALA A 41 10.38 39.62 -4.55
CA ALA A 41 10.09 40.45 -5.72
C ALA A 41 9.79 39.62 -7.00
N ILE A 42 10.30 38.42 -7.08
CA ILE A 42 9.96 37.49 -8.17
C ILE A 42 8.60 36.84 -7.92
N GLN A 43 8.34 36.37 -6.69
CA GLN A 43 7.11 35.63 -6.36
C GLN A 43 5.86 36.53 -6.32
N ASN A 44 6.00 37.75 -5.85
CA ASN A 44 4.89 38.71 -5.78
C ASN A 44 4.59 39.39 -7.12
N ASP A 45 5.38 39.17 -8.15
CA ASP A 45 5.10 39.59 -9.52
C ASP A 45 4.54 38.38 -10.32
N PRO A 46 3.23 38.35 -10.62
CA PRO A 46 2.61 37.25 -11.32
C PRO A 46 3.20 36.98 -12.71
N GLN A 47 3.70 38.01 -13.39
CA GLN A 47 4.31 37.81 -14.71
C GLN A 47 5.68 37.16 -14.60
N LYS A 48 6.50 37.59 -13.64
CA LYS A 48 7.81 36.99 -13.39
C LYS A 48 7.67 35.55 -12.93
N SER A 49 6.80 35.30 -11.93
CA SER A 49 6.53 33.97 -11.42
C SER A 49 6.04 33.01 -12.52
N ARG A 50 5.09 33.43 -13.33
CA ARG A 50 4.57 32.67 -14.44
C ARG A 50 5.63 32.36 -15.51
N SER A 51 6.46 33.35 -15.85
CA SER A 51 7.41 33.25 -16.97
C SER A 51 8.42 32.09 -16.79
N TYR A 52 9.00 31.91 -15.59
CA TYR A 52 9.95 30.83 -15.38
C TYR A 52 9.24 29.49 -15.18
N LYS A 53 8.07 29.47 -14.55
CA LYS A 53 7.28 28.22 -14.41
C LYS A 53 6.82 27.67 -15.76
N GLN A 54 6.40 28.51 -16.68
CA GLN A 54 6.03 28.11 -18.04
C GLN A 54 7.21 27.63 -18.87
N ALA A 55 8.43 28.03 -18.54
CA ALA A 55 9.64 27.54 -19.22
C ALA A 55 10.05 26.12 -18.80
N ARG A 56 9.41 25.54 -17.79
CA ARG A 56 9.67 24.15 -17.34
C ARG A 56 9.40 23.17 -18.48
N GLY A 57 10.31 22.21 -18.69
CA GLY A 57 10.22 21.24 -19.76
C GLY A 57 10.76 21.69 -21.11
N HIS A 58 10.99 22.98 -21.34
CA HIS A 58 11.44 23.53 -22.63
C HIS A 58 12.97 23.67 -22.77
N GLY A 59 13.74 23.13 -21.84
CA GLY A 59 15.21 23.26 -21.86
C GLY A 59 15.68 24.64 -21.40
N GLY A 60 16.77 25.14 -22.03
CA GLY A 60 17.29 26.48 -21.73
C GLY A 60 18.08 26.59 -20.43
N PHE A 61 18.71 25.50 -19.96
CA PHE A 61 19.58 25.55 -18.79
C PHE A 61 20.92 26.22 -19.10
N ILE A 62 21.39 27.01 -18.13
CA ILE A 62 22.71 27.58 -18.15
C ILE A 62 23.50 27.18 -16.90
N ARG A 63 24.80 27.15 -17.03
CA ARG A 63 25.71 26.86 -15.92
C ARG A 63 25.70 28.02 -14.92
N SER A 64 25.53 27.67 -13.63
CA SER A 64 25.70 28.58 -12.50
C SER A 64 26.87 28.15 -11.62
N SER A 65 27.17 28.94 -10.60
CA SER A 65 28.07 28.57 -9.52
C SER A 65 27.32 27.95 -8.34
N TRP A 66 27.98 27.09 -7.57
CA TRP A 66 27.40 26.57 -6.33
C TRP A 66 27.02 27.67 -5.35
N LYS A 67 27.77 28.75 -5.29
CA LYS A 67 27.49 29.90 -4.43
C LYS A 67 26.15 30.58 -4.83
N GLU A 68 25.99 30.84 -6.12
CA GLU A 68 24.77 31.48 -6.65
C GLU A 68 23.55 30.59 -6.47
N LEU A 69 23.67 29.31 -6.81
CA LEU A 69 22.57 28.35 -6.68
C LEU A 69 22.17 28.15 -5.22
N ASN A 70 23.13 27.97 -4.32
CA ASN A 70 22.84 27.78 -2.89
C ASN A 70 22.19 29.03 -2.29
N GLN A 71 22.58 30.23 -2.73
CA GLN A 71 21.94 31.49 -2.30
C GLN A 71 20.47 31.55 -2.75
N LEU A 72 20.20 31.21 -3.99
CA LEU A 72 18.83 31.17 -4.54
C LEU A 72 17.97 30.16 -3.77
N ILE A 73 18.43 28.94 -3.61
CA ILE A 73 17.70 27.87 -2.88
C ILE A 73 17.45 28.29 -1.42
N ALA A 74 18.46 28.85 -0.75
CA ALA A 74 18.31 29.30 0.63
C ALA A 74 17.30 30.44 0.75
N ALA A 75 17.33 31.41 -0.17
CA ALA A 75 16.38 32.50 -0.20
C ALA A 75 14.94 32.02 -0.41
N ALA A 76 14.74 31.12 -1.37
CA ALA A 76 13.44 30.51 -1.64
C ALA A 76 12.90 29.74 -0.42
N ASN A 77 13.74 28.94 0.26
CA ASN A 77 13.33 28.23 1.45
C ASN A 77 12.99 29.14 2.61
N VAL A 78 13.84 30.14 2.90
CA VAL A 78 13.58 31.10 3.99
C VAL A 78 12.31 31.89 3.73
N TRP A 79 12.10 32.35 2.50
CA TRP A 79 10.87 33.02 2.11
C TRP A 79 9.64 32.15 2.31
N THR A 80 9.68 30.90 1.81
CA THR A 80 8.59 29.93 1.95
C THR A 80 8.28 29.66 3.42
N ILE A 81 9.30 29.44 4.26
CA ILE A 81 9.13 29.17 5.69
C ILE A 81 8.47 30.35 6.40
N LYS A 82 8.91 31.58 6.08
CA LYS A 82 8.35 32.82 6.68
C LYS A 82 6.89 33.04 6.29
N HIS A 83 6.54 32.86 5.03
CA HIS A 83 5.21 33.16 4.52
C HIS A 83 4.18 32.04 4.70
N TYR A 84 4.59 30.80 4.52
CA TYR A 84 3.66 29.66 4.47
C TYR A 84 3.93 28.58 5.51
N GLY A 85 5.16 28.42 5.93
CA GLY A 85 5.58 27.42 6.91
C GLY A 85 6.61 26.45 6.37
N PRO A 86 7.34 25.79 7.29
CA PRO A 86 8.37 24.83 6.90
C PRO A 86 7.80 23.56 6.22
N ASP A 87 6.56 23.20 6.50
CA ASP A 87 5.85 22.06 5.90
C ASP A 87 5.50 22.25 4.40
N ARG A 88 5.78 23.43 3.84
CA ARG A 88 5.69 23.72 2.40
C ARG A 88 6.99 23.42 1.66
N VAL A 89 8.04 23.07 2.38
CA VAL A 89 9.30 22.58 1.81
C VAL A 89 9.31 21.06 1.96
N ALA A 90 9.22 20.35 0.85
CA ALA A 90 9.13 18.91 0.84
C ALA A 90 10.22 18.29 -0.05
N GLY A 91 10.47 17.02 0.12
CA GLY A 91 11.41 16.32 -0.76
C GLY A 91 11.38 14.81 -0.66
N PHE A 92 11.80 14.19 -1.75
CA PHE A 92 12.08 12.77 -1.84
C PHE A 92 13.57 12.55 -1.63
N SER A 93 13.95 12.06 -0.46
CA SER A 93 15.32 11.62 -0.19
C SER A 93 15.59 10.27 -0.90
N PRO A 94 16.84 9.97 -1.26
CA PRO A 94 17.17 8.66 -1.84
C PRO A 94 16.75 7.51 -0.92
N ILE A 95 16.41 6.39 -1.55
CA ILE A 95 16.11 5.16 -0.81
C ILE A 95 17.36 4.64 -0.07
N PRO A 96 17.19 3.90 1.02
CA PRO A 96 18.31 3.39 1.85
C PRO A 96 19.29 2.48 1.11
N ALA A 97 18.88 1.86 0.03
CA ALA A 97 19.72 1.00 -0.81
C ALA A 97 20.89 1.73 -1.50
N MET A 98 20.87 3.05 -1.48
CA MET A 98 21.93 3.90 -2.00
C MET A 98 23.07 4.06 -1.00
N SER A 99 24.00 4.98 -1.26
CA SER A 99 24.99 5.37 -0.24
C SER A 99 24.29 5.88 1.02
N MET A 100 24.73 5.42 2.19
CA MET A 100 24.17 5.87 3.46
C MET A 100 24.29 7.38 3.65
N VAL A 101 25.38 7.97 3.18
CA VAL A 101 25.58 9.42 3.20
C VAL A 101 24.55 10.13 2.33
N SER A 102 24.29 9.63 1.12
CA SER A 102 23.28 10.20 0.23
C SER A 102 21.87 10.09 0.80
N TYR A 103 21.54 8.96 1.42
CA TYR A 103 20.28 8.76 2.13
C TYR A 103 20.11 9.76 3.29
N ALA A 104 21.12 9.82 4.16
CA ALA A 104 21.05 10.66 5.33
C ALA A 104 21.04 12.16 4.98
N ALA A 105 21.77 12.59 3.96
CA ALA A 105 21.92 14.00 3.63
C ALA A 105 20.59 14.68 3.29
N GLY A 106 19.77 14.08 2.43
CA GLY A 106 18.48 14.65 2.02
C GLY A 106 17.47 14.69 3.16
N THR A 107 17.32 13.60 3.88
CA THR A 107 16.44 13.52 5.04
C THR A 107 16.86 14.48 6.14
N ARG A 108 18.16 14.58 6.42
CA ARG A 108 18.71 15.52 7.40
C ARG A 108 18.47 16.99 7.01
N TYR A 109 18.67 17.31 5.74
CA TYR A 109 18.39 18.64 5.23
C TYR A 109 16.95 19.08 5.50
N LEU A 110 15.98 18.22 5.13
CA LEU A 110 14.57 18.52 5.36
C LEU A 110 14.24 18.57 6.86
N SER A 111 14.76 17.63 7.65
CA SER A 111 14.51 17.59 9.09
C SER A 111 15.04 18.85 9.81
N LEU A 112 16.20 19.36 9.42
CA LEU A 112 16.78 20.59 10.01
C LEU A 112 16.00 21.85 9.62
N LEU A 113 15.36 21.86 8.44
CA LEU A 113 14.48 22.95 8.01
C LEU A 113 13.09 22.89 8.67
N GLY A 114 12.71 21.74 9.24
CA GLY A 114 11.31 21.45 9.61
C GLY A 114 10.44 21.14 8.40
N GLY A 115 11.07 20.75 7.29
CA GLY A 115 10.40 20.35 6.05
C GLY A 115 9.88 18.91 6.11
N THR A 116 9.28 18.48 5.03
CA THR A 116 8.57 17.21 4.94
C THR A 116 9.34 16.19 4.11
N CYS A 117 9.61 15.02 4.69
CA CYS A 117 10.13 13.88 3.95
C CYS A 117 8.97 13.11 3.30
N LEU A 118 9.01 12.97 1.99
CA LEU A 118 8.03 12.23 1.21
C LEU A 118 8.52 10.82 0.95
N SER A 119 7.59 9.87 0.90
CA SER A 119 7.89 8.46 0.64
C SER A 119 7.94 8.20 -0.87
N PHE A 120 9.00 7.54 -1.32
CA PHE A 120 9.06 7.02 -2.68
C PHE A 120 8.11 5.85 -2.89
N TYR A 121 7.91 5.06 -1.86
CA TYR A 121 7.18 3.81 -1.98
C TYR A 121 5.72 4.03 -2.33
N ASP A 122 5.07 4.99 -1.73
CA ASP A 122 3.69 5.32 -2.07
C ASP A 122 3.59 6.04 -3.42
N TRP A 123 4.62 6.82 -3.81
CA TRP A 123 4.68 7.43 -5.13
C TRP A 123 4.77 6.38 -6.25
N TYR A 124 5.66 5.42 -6.11
CA TYR A 124 5.82 4.33 -7.10
C TYR A 124 4.78 3.23 -6.95
N CYS A 125 3.97 3.25 -5.91
CA CYS A 125 3.07 2.17 -5.50
C CYS A 125 3.78 0.84 -5.30
N ASP A 126 4.98 0.91 -4.79
CA ASP A 126 5.79 -0.25 -4.45
C ASP A 126 5.40 -0.85 -3.10
N LEU A 127 4.48 -0.22 -2.38
CA LEU A 127 3.97 -0.74 -1.12
C LEU A 127 3.03 -1.92 -1.39
N PRO A 128 3.30 -3.08 -0.81
CA PRO A 128 2.40 -4.22 -0.87
C PRO A 128 1.23 -4.01 0.11
N PRO A 129 0.06 -3.57 -0.34
CA PRO A 129 -0.99 -3.11 0.58
C PRO A 129 -1.53 -4.24 1.46
N ALA A 130 -1.56 -5.47 0.96
CA ALA A 130 -2.09 -6.60 1.70
C ALA A 130 -1.12 -7.16 2.74
N SER A 131 0.19 -7.04 2.56
CA SER A 131 1.17 -7.55 3.52
C SER A 131 1.05 -6.90 4.90
N PRO A 132 1.07 -5.54 5.04
CA PRO A 132 0.86 -4.90 6.32
C PRO A 132 -0.48 -5.22 6.98
N MET A 133 -1.53 -5.40 6.19
CA MET A 133 -2.86 -5.76 6.71
C MET A 133 -2.94 -7.21 7.18
N THR A 134 -2.06 -8.08 6.68
CA THR A 134 -2.07 -9.50 7.04
C THR A 134 -1.18 -9.78 8.24
N TRP A 135 0.05 -9.27 8.27
CA TRP A 135 1.03 -9.57 9.32
C TRP A 135 1.79 -8.35 9.89
N GLY A 136 1.31 -7.14 9.59
CA GLY A 136 1.84 -5.92 10.20
C GLY A 136 3.18 -5.45 9.64
N GLU A 137 3.76 -6.14 8.66
CA GLU A 137 5.06 -5.83 8.06
C GLU A 137 4.92 -5.60 6.57
N GLN A 138 5.55 -4.55 6.07
CA GLN A 138 5.50 -4.18 4.66
C GLN A 138 6.34 -5.12 3.79
N THR A 139 7.54 -5.37 4.26
CA THR A 139 8.51 -6.21 3.59
C THR A 139 8.89 -7.32 4.51
N ASP A 140 8.55 -8.49 4.14
CA ASP A 140 8.99 -9.65 4.88
C ASP A 140 10.04 -10.41 4.10
N VAL A 141 10.59 -11.36 4.72
CA VAL A 141 11.79 -11.96 4.30
C VAL A 141 11.78 -13.43 4.51
N PRO A 142 12.05 -14.11 3.45
CA PRO A 142 13.34 -14.77 3.43
C PRO A 142 14.40 -13.94 2.69
N GLU A 143 15.60 -13.89 3.22
CA GLU A 143 16.77 -13.40 2.49
C GLU A 143 17.04 -14.29 1.26
N SER A 144 17.71 -13.74 0.24
CA SER A 144 17.99 -14.49 -0.98
C SER A 144 18.78 -15.79 -0.73
N ALA A 145 19.63 -15.82 0.30
CA ALA A 145 20.35 -17.03 0.70
C ALA A 145 19.42 -18.15 1.20
N ASP A 146 18.27 -17.83 1.77
CA ASP A 146 17.30 -18.82 2.24
C ASP A 146 16.58 -19.53 1.07
N TRP A 147 16.64 -18.97 -0.13
CA TRP A 147 16.11 -19.65 -1.31
C TRP A 147 16.77 -21.01 -1.55
N TYR A 148 18.03 -21.17 -1.14
CA TYR A 148 18.72 -22.48 -1.21
C TYR A 148 18.05 -23.59 -0.36
N ASN A 149 17.21 -23.25 0.60
CA ASN A 149 16.48 -24.16 1.43
C ASN A 149 15.10 -24.49 0.87
N SER A 150 14.67 -23.79 -0.18
CA SER A 150 13.37 -24.00 -0.82
C SER A 150 13.37 -25.26 -1.68
N SER A 151 12.23 -25.92 -1.76
CA SER A 151 12.00 -27.07 -2.65
C SER A 151 11.12 -26.72 -3.85
N TYR A 152 10.37 -25.62 -3.77
CA TYR A 152 9.52 -25.11 -4.83
C TYR A 152 9.46 -23.58 -4.80
N ILE A 153 9.74 -22.93 -5.89
CA ILE A 153 9.75 -21.46 -5.98
C ILE A 153 8.87 -21.01 -7.15
N ILE A 154 7.91 -20.15 -6.87
CA ILE A 154 7.16 -19.39 -7.88
C ILE A 154 7.70 -17.98 -7.94
N ALA A 155 8.30 -17.57 -9.06
CA ALA A 155 8.62 -16.18 -9.36
C ALA A 155 7.39 -15.53 -10.02
N TRP A 156 6.62 -14.77 -9.26
CA TRP A 156 5.36 -14.18 -9.71
C TRP A 156 5.53 -12.69 -9.98
N GLY A 157 5.41 -12.29 -11.24
CA GLY A 157 5.64 -10.91 -11.68
C GLY A 157 7.03 -10.36 -11.33
N SER A 158 8.00 -11.25 -11.13
CA SER A 158 9.37 -10.93 -10.72
C SER A 158 10.40 -11.42 -11.72
N ASN A 159 10.95 -10.51 -12.51
CA ASN A 159 12.05 -10.85 -13.42
C ASN A 159 13.40 -10.81 -12.66
N VAL A 160 13.59 -11.76 -11.74
CA VAL A 160 14.71 -11.82 -10.79
C VAL A 160 16.06 -11.60 -11.47
N PRO A 161 16.41 -12.27 -12.61
CA PRO A 161 17.72 -12.14 -13.20
C PRO A 161 18.06 -10.74 -13.70
N GLN A 162 17.04 -9.95 -14.06
CA GLN A 162 17.22 -8.62 -14.61
C GLN A 162 16.98 -7.50 -13.58
N THR A 163 15.92 -7.61 -12.79
CA THR A 163 15.52 -6.56 -11.86
C THR A 163 16.13 -6.71 -10.47
N ARG A 164 16.64 -7.91 -10.17
CA ARG A 164 17.38 -8.25 -8.95
C ARG A 164 18.72 -8.91 -9.29
N THR A 165 19.49 -8.27 -10.13
CA THR A 165 20.75 -8.83 -10.65
C THR A 165 21.65 -9.41 -9.55
N PRO A 166 21.84 -8.80 -8.37
CA PRO A 166 22.61 -9.40 -7.28
C PRO A 166 22.06 -10.74 -6.78
N ASP A 167 20.74 -10.97 -6.90
CA ASP A 167 20.09 -12.18 -6.42
C ASP A 167 19.93 -13.25 -7.51
N ALA A 168 20.28 -12.93 -8.74
CA ALA A 168 20.08 -13.80 -9.90
C ALA A 168 20.75 -15.17 -9.73
N HIS A 169 21.96 -15.20 -9.15
CA HIS A 169 22.67 -16.45 -8.93
C HIS A 169 21.97 -17.38 -7.96
N PHE A 170 21.36 -16.87 -6.89
CA PHE A 170 20.57 -17.69 -5.97
C PHE A 170 19.43 -18.39 -6.71
N PHE A 171 18.69 -17.64 -7.55
CA PHE A 171 17.57 -18.19 -8.31
C PHE A 171 18.02 -19.26 -9.32
N THR A 172 19.17 -19.10 -9.94
CA THR A 172 19.67 -20.09 -10.88
C THR A 172 20.29 -21.31 -10.19
N GLU A 173 20.97 -21.11 -9.07
CA GLU A 173 21.68 -22.16 -8.34
C GLU A 173 20.76 -23.08 -7.53
N VAL A 174 19.58 -22.61 -7.08
CA VAL A 174 18.60 -23.47 -6.36
C VAL A 174 18.22 -24.72 -7.17
N ARG A 175 18.22 -24.60 -8.50
CA ARG A 175 17.90 -25.73 -9.40
C ARG A 175 18.90 -26.87 -9.30
N TYR A 176 20.17 -26.57 -9.04
CA TYR A 176 21.19 -27.60 -8.80
C TYR A 176 20.96 -28.39 -7.52
N LYS A 177 20.13 -27.88 -6.62
CA LYS A 177 19.69 -28.57 -5.41
C LYS A 177 18.36 -29.31 -5.57
N GLY A 178 17.80 -29.33 -6.79
CA GLY A 178 16.55 -30.00 -7.10
C GLY A 178 15.30 -29.15 -6.85
N THR A 179 15.44 -27.88 -6.52
CA THR A 179 14.32 -26.96 -6.38
C THR A 179 13.62 -26.76 -7.71
N LYS A 180 12.33 -26.99 -7.76
CA LYS A 180 11.51 -26.67 -8.93
C LYS A 180 11.18 -25.20 -8.98
N THR A 181 11.29 -24.57 -10.15
CA THR A 181 11.04 -23.17 -10.37
C THR A 181 9.93 -22.92 -11.39
N VAL A 182 9.03 -22.03 -11.07
CA VAL A 182 7.92 -21.61 -11.93
C VAL A 182 7.95 -20.10 -12.10
N ALA A 183 7.83 -19.63 -13.33
CA ALA A 183 7.64 -18.21 -13.63
C ALA A 183 6.19 -17.94 -13.99
N ILE A 184 5.58 -16.98 -13.32
CA ILE A 184 4.24 -16.47 -13.66
C ILE A 184 4.42 -15.00 -14.08
N THR A 185 4.37 -14.77 -15.38
CA THR A 185 4.57 -13.46 -15.99
C THR A 185 3.95 -13.45 -17.39
N PRO A 186 3.33 -12.34 -17.81
CA PRO A 186 2.65 -12.29 -19.11
C PRO A 186 3.60 -12.38 -20.32
N ASP A 187 4.89 -12.07 -20.14
CA ASP A 187 5.90 -12.12 -21.19
C ASP A 187 6.96 -13.20 -20.94
N PHE A 188 7.62 -13.67 -22.01
CA PHE A 188 8.71 -14.61 -21.91
C PHE A 188 10.03 -13.90 -21.61
N SER A 189 10.15 -13.42 -20.38
CA SER A 189 11.33 -12.70 -19.87
C SER A 189 12.47 -13.62 -19.44
N GLU A 190 13.55 -13.03 -18.90
CA GLU A 190 14.73 -13.81 -18.47
C GLU A 190 14.39 -14.83 -17.39
N VAL A 191 13.49 -14.52 -16.47
CA VAL A 191 13.06 -15.45 -15.43
C VAL A 191 12.36 -16.66 -16.02
N ALA A 192 11.56 -16.47 -17.07
CA ALA A 192 10.88 -17.58 -17.75
C ALA A 192 11.86 -18.55 -18.39
N LYS A 193 12.94 -18.02 -19.01
CA LYS A 193 14.02 -18.85 -19.61
C LYS A 193 14.75 -19.72 -18.59
N LEU A 194 14.81 -19.27 -17.34
CA LEU A 194 15.54 -19.93 -16.26
C LEU A 194 14.62 -20.76 -15.34
N SER A 195 13.34 -20.84 -15.65
CA SER A 195 12.35 -21.61 -14.89
C SER A 195 12.00 -22.93 -15.58
N ASP A 196 11.56 -23.91 -14.79
CA ASP A 196 11.14 -25.21 -15.31
C ASP A 196 9.76 -25.17 -15.96
N GLN A 197 8.93 -24.20 -15.56
CA GLN A 197 7.61 -23.98 -16.10
C GLN A 197 7.32 -22.46 -16.19
N TRP A 198 6.64 -22.07 -17.26
CA TRP A 198 6.16 -20.70 -17.47
C TRP A 198 4.64 -20.68 -17.66
N LEU A 199 3.96 -19.78 -16.93
CA LEU A 199 2.55 -19.46 -17.06
C LEU A 199 2.43 -17.99 -17.48
N ALA A 200 1.63 -17.73 -18.51
CA ALA A 200 1.42 -16.41 -19.08
C ALA A 200 -0.04 -15.93 -18.83
N PRO A 201 -0.37 -15.43 -17.66
CA PRO A 201 -1.69 -14.87 -17.42
C PRO A 201 -1.89 -13.56 -18.18
N LYS A 202 -3.12 -13.26 -18.58
CA LYS A 202 -3.48 -11.92 -19.03
C LYS A 202 -3.17 -10.91 -17.94
N GLN A 203 -2.72 -9.73 -18.35
CA GLN A 203 -2.30 -8.67 -17.43
C GLN A 203 -3.44 -8.29 -16.46
N GLY A 204 -3.13 -8.15 -15.17
CA GLY A 204 -4.07 -7.76 -14.13
C GLY A 204 -5.03 -8.84 -13.67
N THR A 205 -4.85 -10.10 -14.10
CA THR A 205 -5.73 -11.23 -13.72
C THR A 205 -5.11 -12.16 -12.68
N ASP A 206 -4.05 -11.73 -12.03
CA ASP A 206 -3.28 -12.53 -11.07
C ASP A 206 -4.12 -13.02 -9.89
N SER A 207 -5.05 -12.20 -9.40
CA SER A 207 -5.96 -12.60 -8.31
C SER A 207 -6.86 -13.77 -8.71
N ALA A 208 -7.36 -13.79 -9.95
CA ALA A 208 -8.18 -14.89 -10.44
C ALA A 208 -7.36 -16.21 -10.51
N LEU A 209 -6.09 -16.11 -10.97
CA LEU A 209 -5.18 -17.25 -11.00
C LEU A 209 -4.92 -17.78 -9.59
N ALA A 210 -4.61 -16.89 -8.64
CA ALA A 210 -4.34 -17.26 -7.25
C ALA A 210 -5.58 -17.86 -6.56
N MET A 211 -6.78 -17.32 -6.82
CA MET A 211 -8.03 -17.88 -6.31
C MET A 211 -8.28 -19.29 -6.85
N ALA A 212 -8.06 -19.51 -8.15
CA ALA A 212 -8.23 -20.85 -8.74
C ALA A 212 -7.21 -21.85 -8.20
N MET A 213 -5.96 -21.45 -8.00
CA MET A 213 -4.95 -22.28 -7.33
C MET A 213 -5.32 -22.57 -5.87
N GLY A 214 -5.80 -21.57 -5.13
CA GLY A 214 -6.27 -21.74 -3.76
C GLY A 214 -7.45 -22.68 -3.62
N HIS A 215 -8.37 -22.67 -4.59
CA HIS A 215 -9.48 -23.64 -4.67
C HIS A 215 -8.96 -25.09 -4.74
N VAL A 216 -7.97 -25.36 -5.58
CA VAL A 216 -7.35 -26.71 -5.69
C VAL A 216 -6.65 -27.10 -4.39
N ILE A 217 -5.88 -26.17 -3.79
CA ILE A 217 -5.17 -26.42 -2.53
C ILE A 217 -6.14 -26.80 -1.41
N LEU A 218 -7.18 -25.98 -1.23
CA LEU A 218 -8.17 -26.22 -0.18
C LEU A 218 -8.96 -27.51 -0.43
N LYS A 219 -9.36 -27.77 -1.68
CA LYS A 219 -10.07 -28.99 -2.01
C LYS A 219 -9.25 -30.25 -1.73
N GLU A 220 -8.04 -30.34 -2.26
CA GLU A 220 -7.25 -31.56 -2.21
C GLU A 220 -6.54 -31.77 -0.88
N PHE A 221 -6.04 -30.70 -0.22
CA PHE A 221 -5.20 -30.81 0.96
C PHE A 221 -5.85 -30.36 2.27
N HIS A 222 -7.08 -29.81 2.22
CA HIS A 222 -7.84 -29.48 3.42
C HIS A 222 -9.14 -30.28 3.55
N LEU A 223 -9.76 -30.68 2.43
CA LEU A 223 -11.02 -31.41 2.44
C LEU A 223 -10.88 -32.90 2.03
N ASP A 224 -10.37 -33.20 0.83
CA ASP A 224 -10.35 -34.56 0.29
C ASP A 224 -9.30 -35.42 0.99
N ASN A 225 -8.08 -34.90 1.16
CA ASN A 225 -6.97 -35.57 1.87
C ASN A 225 -6.27 -34.58 2.80
N PRO A 226 -6.84 -34.31 3.98
CA PRO A 226 -6.36 -33.27 4.87
C PRO A 226 -4.90 -33.46 5.30
N SER A 227 -4.08 -32.43 5.09
CA SER A 227 -2.72 -32.40 5.61
C SER A 227 -2.75 -31.91 7.06
N GLU A 228 -2.39 -32.78 8.00
CA GLU A 228 -2.35 -32.41 9.42
C GLU A 228 -1.37 -31.24 9.67
N TYR A 229 -0.28 -31.16 8.91
CA TYR A 229 0.65 -30.04 8.97
C TYR A 229 -0.04 -28.71 8.62
N PHE A 230 -0.82 -28.66 7.53
CA PHE A 230 -1.53 -27.44 7.13
C PHE A 230 -2.62 -27.06 8.13
N LEU A 231 -3.41 -28.03 8.58
CA LEU A 231 -4.46 -27.77 9.55
C LEU A 231 -3.90 -27.27 10.89
N ASN A 232 -2.80 -27.84 11.38
CA ASN A 232 -2.13 -27.38 12.60
C ASN A 232 -1.55 -25.98 12.44
N TYR A 233 -0.96 -25.68 11.27
CA TYR A 233 -0.50 -24.33 10.98
C TYR A 233 -1.66 -23.33 11.03
N CYS A 234 -2.78 -23.63 10.38
CA CYS A 234 -3.96 -22.76 10.36
C CYS A 234 -4.56 -22.56 11.76
N ARG A 235 -4.59 -23.61 12.60
CA ARG A 235 -5.06 -23.49 13.99
C ARG A 235 -4.22 -22.59 14.86
N ARG A 236 -2.89 -22.60 14.67
CA ARG A 236 -1.93 -21.96 15.57
C ARG A 236 -1.58 -20.53 15.18
N TYR A 237 -1.51 -20.24 13.89
CA TYR A 237 -0.85 -19.03 13.38
C TYR A 237 -1.77 -18.11 12.57
N THR A 238 -3.05 -18.44 12.51
CA THR A 238 -4.04 -17.66 11.74
C THR A 238 -5.30 -17.39 12.57
N ASP A 239 -6.14 -16.53 12.06
CA ASP A 239 -7.47 -16.26 12.61
C ASP A 239 -8.54 -17.28 12.14
N MET A 240 -8.15 -18.28 11.37
CA MET A 240 -9.10 -19.26 10.81
C MET A 240 -9.98 -19.97 11.84
N PRO A 241 -9.53 -20.31 13.06
CA PRO A 241 -10.41 -20.90 14.07
C PRO A 241 -11.35 -19.89 14.77
N MET A 242 -11.14 -18.58 14.58
CA MET A 242 -11.94 -17.56 15.26
C MET A 242 -13.38 -17.50 14.75
N LEU A 243 -14.30 -17.14 15.64
CA LEU A 243 -15.72 -17.07 15.34
C LEU A 243 -16.11 -15.67 14.87
N VAL A 244 -16.92 -15.64 13.83
CA VAL A 244 -17.47 -14.42 13.21
C VAL A 244 -18.98 -14.42 13.40
N LEU A 245 -19.53 -13.30 13.85
CA LEU A 245 -20.97 -13.07 13.90
C LEU A 245 -21.49 -12.88 12.47
N LEU A 246 -22.65 -13.49 12.18
CA LEU A 246 -23.37 -13.24 10.95
C LEU A 246 -24.37 -12.11 11.14
N ASP A 247 -24.29 -11.11 10.28
CA ASP A 247 -25.18 -9.95 10.29
C ASP A 247 -26.21 -10.06 9.15
N GLU A 248 -27.45 -9.75 9.46
CA GLU A 248 -28.52 -9.64 8.48
C GLU A 248 -28.65 -8.18 8.02
N GLN A 249 -28.55 -7.96 6.74
CA GLN A 249 -28.71 -6.64 6.12
C GLN A 249 -30.20 -6.30 5.91
N ALA A 250 -30.47 -5.02 5.68
CA ALA A 250 -31.84 -4.52 5.48
C ALA A 250 -32.57 -5.17 4.27
N ASP A 251 -31.82 -5.67 3.29
CA ASP A 251 -32.35 -6.38 2.12
C ASP A 251 -32.50 -7.89 2.33
N GLY A 252 -32.26 -8.38 3.56
CA GLY A 252 -32.37 -9.79 3.92
C GLY A 252 -31.12 -10.63 3.63
N ARG A 253 -30.07 -10.06 3.05
CA ARG A 253 -28.82 -10.77 2.85
C ARG A 253 -28.09 -10.97 4.17
N VAL A 254 -27.49 -12.14 4.34
CA VAL A 254 -26.63 -12.44 5.49
C VAL A 254 -25.18 -12.27 5.06
N VAL A 255 -24.41 -11.54 5.84
CA VAL A 255 -22.99 -11.23 5.56
C VAL A 255 -22.13 -11.56 6.78
N PRO A 256 -20.82 -11.84 6.59
CA PRO A 256 -19.89 -11.90 7.70
C PRO A 256 -19.78 -10.52 8.37
N GLY A 257 -20.02 -10.50 9.68
CA GLY A 257 -19.90 -9.30 10.51
C GLY A 257 -18.53 -9.22 11.21
N ARG A 258 -18.53 -8.72 12.43
CA ARG A 258 -17.33 -8.67 13.27
C ARG A 258 -17.02 -10.01 13.94
N MET A 259 -15.79 -10.18 14.37
CA MET A 259 -15.42 -11.32 15.22
C MET A 259 -16.16 -11.28 16.56
N LEU A 260 -16.58 -12.44 17.02
CA LEU A 260 -17.12 -12.63 18.37
C LEU A 260 -16.04 -12.31 19.41
N ARG A 261 -16.39 -11.56 20.43
CA ARG A 261 -15.51 -11.19 21.54
C ARG A 261 -15.92 -11.87 22.82
N ALA A 262 -14.99 -12.09 23.72
CA ALA A 262 -15.29 -12.66 25.03
C ALA A 262 -16.33 -11.82 25.80
N SER A 263 -16.27 -10.50 25.68
CA SER A 263 -17.25 -9.57 26.27
C SER A 263 -18.66 -9.68 25.71
N ASP A 264 -18.85 -10.34 24.57
CA ASP A 264 -20.19 -10.61 24.01
C ASP A 264 -20.88 -11.77 24.71
N LEU A 265 -20.16 -12.54 25.51
CA LEU A 265 -20.66 -13.73 26.20
C LEU A 265 -20.78 -13.51 27.70
N THR A 266 -21.67 -14.26 28.33
CA THR A 266 -21.87 -14.18 29.77
C THR A 266 -20.56 -14.47 30.50
N ASP A 267 -20.24 -13.66 31.51
CA ASP A 267 -19.02 -13.69 32.31
C ASP A 267 -17.70 -13.58 31.51
N GLY A 268 -17.78 -13.17 30.22
CA GLY A 268 -16.62 -12.97 29.35
C GLY A 268 -15.73 -14.22 29.22
N LEU A 269 -16.28 -15.43 29.40
CA LEU A 269 -15.55 -16.70 29.48
C LEU A 269 -14.44 -16.71 30.55
N GLY A 270 -14.60 -15.95 31.62
CA GLY A 270 -13.60 -15.83 32.70
C GLY A 270 -12.44 -14.89 32.40
N GLU A 271 -12.46 -14.18 31.27
CA GLU A 271 -11.43 -13.20 30.91
C GLU A 271 -11.56 -11.92 31.73
N ALA A 272 -10.70 -11.78 32.73
CA ALA A 272 -10.71 -10.65 33.64
C ALA A 272 -10.12 -9.35 33.07
N ASN A 273 -9.38 -9.44 31.95
CA ASN A 273 -8.65 -8.33 31.37
C ASN A 273 -8.91 -8.17 29.88
N ASN A 274 -9.43 -7.01 29.49
CA ASN A 274 -9.67 -6.66 28.08
C ASN A 274 -10.53 -7.68 27.32
N ALA A 275 -11.60 -8.20 27.91
CA ALA A 275 -12.52 -9.15 27.28
C ALA A 275 -13.07 -8.64 25.93
N GLU A 276 -13.20 -7.31 25.78
CA GLU A 276 -13.62 -6.63 24.54
C GLU A 276 -12.60 -6.72 23.40
N TRP A 277 -11.37 -7.12 23.68
CA TRP A 277 -10.31 -7.31 22.67
C TRP A 277 -10.05 -8.78 22.35
N LYS A 278 -10.56 -9.71 23.18
CA LYS A 278 -10.31 -11.14 23.07
C LYS A 278 -11.26 -11.79 22.08
N THR A 279 -10.73 -12.44 21.06
CA THR A 279 -11.50 -13.23 20.10
C THR A 279 -11.83 -14.61 20.69
N VAL A 280 -12.90 -15.21 20.22
CA VAL A 280 -13.41 -16.50 20.69
C VAL A 280 -13.31 -17.56 19.61
N SER A 281 -13.04 -18.79 20.00
CA SER A 281 -13.02 -19.96 19.14
C SER A 281 -13.74 -21.13 19.80
N PHE A 282 -14.00 -22.19 19.08
CA PHE A 282 -14.26 -23.50 19.66
C PHE A 282 -12.95 -24.28 19.78
N ASP A 283 -12.83 -25.07 20.83
CA ASP A 283 -11.83 -26.12 20.89
C ASP A 283 -12.33 -27.41 20.21
N ILE A 284 -11.49 -28.44 20.14
CA ILE A 284 -11.85 -29.72 19.55
C ILE A 284 -12.91 -30.51 20.36
N ALA A 285 -13.15 -30.16 21.61
CA ALA A 285 -14.23 -30.72 22.44
C ALA A 285 -15.57 -30.02 22.15
N GLY A 286 -15.56 -28.90 21.48
CA GLY A 286 -16.72 -28.07 21.13
C GLY A 286 -17.07 -27.02 22.16
N ASP A 287 -16.16 -26.76 23.10
CA ASP A 287 -16.31 -25.73 24.11
C ASP A 287 -15.84 -24.37 23.58
N LEU A 288 -16.50 -23.29 24.03
CA LEU A 288 -16.08 -21.93 23.73
C LEU A 288 -14.85 -21.56 24.57
N VAL A 289 -13.79 -21.14 23.88
CA VAL A 289 -12.51 -20.79 24.50
C VAL A 289 -11.97 -19.46 23.97
N VAL A 290 -11.19 -18.79 24.80
CA VAL A 290 -10.42 -17.60 24.40
C VAL A 290 -8.96 -18.00 24.26
N PRO A 291 -8.41 -18.09 23.03
CA PRO A 291 -7.00 -18.40 22.86
C PRO A 291 -6.15 -17.17 23.22
N ASN A 292 -5.28 -17.34 24.21
CA ASN A 292 -4.30 -16.36 24.61
C ASN A 292 -2.94 -16.71 23.97
N GLY A 293 -2.15 -15.70 23.64
CA GLY A 293 -0.78 -15.88 23.15
C GLY A 293 0.19 -16.14 24.29
N SER A 294 1.41 -16.51 23.92
CA SER A 294 2.51 -16.65 24.86
C SER A 294 3.01 -15.30 25.38
N ILE A 295 3.55 -15.31 26.60
CA ILE A 295 4.24 -14.16 27.18
C ILE A 295 5.70 -14.18 26.70
N GLY A 296 6.19 -13.03 26.19
CA GLY A 296 7.57 -12.92 25.69
C GLY A 296 8.65 -13.05 26.78
N PHE A 297 9.85 -13.40 26.39
CA PHE A 297 10.99 -13.66 27.30
C PHE A 297 11.33 -12.54 28.29
N ARG A 298 11.01 -11.30 27.97
CA ARG A 298 11.22 -10.16 28.89
C ARG A 298 10.47 -10.28 30.22
N TRP A 299 9.55 -11.23 30.33
CA TRP A 299 8.78 -11.50 31.55
C TRP A 299 9.40 -12.60 32.42
N GLY A 300 10.70 -12.88 32.25
CA GLY A 300 11.45 -13.83 33.05
C GLY A 300 11.14 -15.27 32.75
N GLU A 301 11.17 -16.14 33.77
CA GLU A 301 10.98 -17.59 33.62
C GLU A 301 9.62 -17.99 33.05
N LYS A 302 8.61 -17.17 33.20
CA LYS A 302 7.27 -17.37 32.61
C LYS A 302 7.23 -17.02 31.12
N GLY A 303 8.21 -16.27 30.62
CA GLY A 303 8.28 -15.85 29.23
C GLY A 303 8.75 -17.00 28.35
N LYS A 304 7.98 -17.30 27.30
CA LYS A 304 8.29 -18.30 26.28
C LYS A 304 8.03 -17.73 24.89
N TRP A 305 8.95 -17.99 23.98
CA TRP A 305 8.65 -17.88 22.55
C TRP A 305 7.96 -19.17 22.12
N ASN A 306 6.73 -19.28 22.50
CA ASN A 306 5.93 -20.38 22.04
C ASN A 306 4.72 -19.77 21.30
N LEU A 307 4.37 -20.38 20.21
CA LEU A 307 3.27 -19.96 19.35
C LEU A 307 2.04 -20.86 19.55
N ALA A 308 1.97 -21.61 20.64
CA ALA A 308 0.80 -22.39 20.96
C ALA A 308 -0.31 -21.46 21.53
N PRO A 309 -1.57 -21.64 21.11
CA PRO A 309 -2.70 -21.02 21.79
C PRO A 309 -2.80 -21.54 23.22
N LEU A 310 -2.90 -20.64 24.19
CA LEU A 310 -2.98 -20.97 25.60
C LEU A 310 -4.32 -20.52 26.20
N ALA A 311 -4.78 -21.26 27.21
CA ALA A 311 -5.92 -20.83 28.02
C ALA A 311 -5.60 -19.58 28.85
N ALA A 312 -6.58 -19.06 29.58
CA ALA A 312 -6.45 -17.87 30.43
C ALA A 312 -5.37 -18.01 31.51
N ASP A 313 -5.02 -19.22 31.93
CA ASP A 313 -3.93 -19.51 32.85
C ASP A 313 -2.54 -19.32 32.25
N HIS A 314 -2.42 -19.16 30.93
CA HIS A 314 -1.17 -19.10 30.16
C HIS A 314 -0.26 -20.33 30.29
N GLU A 315 -0.80 -21.46 30.71
CA GLU A 315 -0.09 -22.72 30.91
C GLU A 315 -0.72 -23.86 30.09
N THR A 316 -2.04 -23.94 30.07
CA THR A 316 -2.78 -25.00 29.37
C THR A 316 -2.83 -24.71 27.87
N GLU A 317 -2.25 -25.61 27.07
CA GLU A 317 -2.30 -25.52 25.60
C GLU A 317 -3.69 -25.92 25.10
N LEU A 318 -4.27 -25.08 24.25
CA LEU A 318 -5.57 -25.29 23.60
C LEU A 318 -5.36 -25.91 22.22
N THR A 319 -6.19 -26.86 21.86
CA THR A 319 -6.32 -27.32 20.47
C THR A 319 -7.61 -26.74 19.91
N LEU A 320 -7.47 -25.74 19.05
CA LEU A 320 -8.60 -25.04 18.47
C LEU A 320 -9.22 -25.84 17.33
N SER A 321 -10.53 -25.73 17.17
CA SER A 321 -11.25 -26.30 16.04
C SER A 321 -11.32 -25.33 14.87
N LEU A 322 -10.97 -25.78 13.67
CA LEU A 322 -11.19 -25.02 12.43
C LEU A 322 -12.66 -25.09 11.99
N LEU A 323 -13.29 -26.23 12.23
CA LEU A 323 -14.65 -26.53 11.83
C LEU A 323 -15.57 -26.45 13.04
N ILE A 324 -16.76 -25.87 12.85
CA ILE A 324 -17.76 -25.82 13.90
C ILE A 324 -18.71 -27.01 13.81
N THR A 325 -19.15 -27.49 14.99
CA THR A 325 -20.33 -28.36 15.08
C THR A 325 -21.55 -27.47 14.92
N HIS A 326 -22.16 -27.52 13.74
CA HIS A 326 -23.26 -26.63 13.39
C HIS A 326 -24.62 -27.19 13.82
N ASP A 327 -25.55 -26.32 14.14
CA ASP A 327 -26.97 -26.60 14.38
C ASP A 327 -27.86 -26.06 13.25
N SER A 328 -27.30 -25.25 12.37
CA SER A 328 -27.99 -24.60 11.27
C SER A 328 -27.05 -24.33 10.09
N VAL A 329 -27.65 -24.00 8.96
CA VAL A 329 -26.94 -23.58 7.75
C VAL A 329 -27.39 -22.18 7.40
N ALA A 330 -26.43 -21.29 7.13
CA ALA A 330 -26.70 -19.93 6.68
C ALA A 330 -26.35 -19.78 5.19
N GLU A 331 -27.15 -19.02 4.46
CA GLU A 331 -26.82 -18.55 3.14
C GLU A 331 -26.10 -17.20 3.26
N VAL A 332 -24.77 -17.22 3.08
CA VAL A 332 -23.91 -16.07 3.28
C VAL A 332 -23.51 -15.47 1.95
N ALA A 333 -23.60 -14.14 1.86
CA ALA A 333 -23.23 -13.39 0.70
C ALA A 333 -21.75 -12.98 0.75
N PHE A 334 -21.04 -13.17 -0.35
CA PHE A 334 -19.66 -12.77 -0.56
C PHE A 334 -19.55 -11.83 -1.75
N PRO A 335 -18.65 -10.83 -1.73
CA PRO A 335 -18.39 -9.99 -2.89
C PRO A 335 -17.78 -10.84 -4.01
N TYR A 336 -18.17 -10.53 -5.25
CA TYR A 336 -17.71 -11.25 -6.43
C TYR A 336 -17.10 -10.30 -7.45
N PHE A 337 -15.87 -10.58 -7.81
CA PHE A 337 -15.13 -9.88 -8.84
C PHE A 337 -14.93 -10.80 -10.05
N GLY A 338 -16.03 -11.30 -10.57
CA GLY A 338 -16.04 -12.21 -11.71
C GLY A 338 -15.54 -11.51 -12.98
N GLY A 339 -14.92 -12.30 -13.85
CA GLY A 339 -14.55 -11.86 -15.18
C GLY A 339 -15.77 -11.31 -15.90
N ASN A 340 -15.64 -10.10 -16.36
CA ASN A 340 -16.72 -9.38 -16.93
C ASN A 340 -16.51 -9.24 -18.43
N GLU A 341 -17.49 -9.63 -19.19
CA GLU A 341 -17.49 -9.45 -20.63
C GLU A 341 -17.66 -7.98 -21.05
N ASN A 342 -18.08 -7.13 -20.11
CA ASN A 342 -18.31 -5.72 -20.40
C ASN A 342 -17.07 -4.88 -20.05
N PRO A 343 -16.40 -4.28 -21.05
CA PRO A 343 -15.24 -3.42 -20.82
C PRO A 343 -15.60 -2.08 -20.15
N HIS A 344 -16.89 -1.75 -20.03
CA HIS A 344 -17.35 -0.50 -19.43
C HIS A 344 -17.79 -0.75 -17.98
N PHE A 345 -16.96 -0.35 -17.06
CA PHE A 345 -17.19 -0.47 -15.63
C PHE A 345 -18.59 0.03 -15.18
N ARG A 346 -19.13 1.04 -15.83
CA ARG A 346 -20.41 1.68 -15.49
C ARG A 346 -21.66 0.94 -15.96
N SER A 347 -21.52 -0.04 -16.82
CA SER A 347 -22.66 -0.78 -17.39
C SER A 347 -22.84 -2.17 -16.78
N VAL A 348 -22.09 -2.50 -15.75
CA VAL A 348 -22.14 -3.81 -15.10
C VAL A 348 -23.38 -3.90 -14.23
N LYS A 349 -24.41 -4.56 -14.75
CA LYS A 349 -25.59 -5.00 -14.00
C LYS A 349 -25.48 -6.45 -13.54
N GLN A 350 -24.26 -7.01 -13.44
CA GLN A 350 -24.12 -8.35 -12.88
C GLN A 350 -24.29 -8.27 -11.37
N GLU A 351 -24.85 -9.31 -10.80
CA GLU A 351 -24.90 -9.42 -9.35
C GLU A 351 -23.44 -9.53 -8.82
N PRO A 352 -22.95 -8.50 -8.15
CA PRO A 352 -21.56 -8.48 -7.68
C PRO A 352 -21.40 -9.30 -6.39
N VAL A 353 -22.25 -10.27 -6.18
CA VAL A 353 -22.39 -11.04 -4.95
C VAL A 353 -22.55 -12.52 -5.29
N LEU A 354 -21.82 -13.35 -4.59
CA LEU A 354 -22.00 -14.81 -4.57
C LEU A 354 -22.65 -15.20 -3.26
N THR A 355 -23.73 -16.00 -3.32
CA THR A 355 -24.30 -16.63 -2.13
C THR A 355 -23.78 -18.05 -1.98
N ARG A 356 -23.33 -18.40 -0.78
CA ARG A 356 -22.79 -19.71 -0.41
C ARG A 356 -23.44 -20.24 0.86
N ARG A 357 -23.60 -21.54 0.94
CA ARG A 357 -24.07 -22.20 2.18
C ARG A 357 -22.91 -22.42 3.13
N VAL A 358 -23.08 -21.98 4.37
CA VAL A 358 -22.06 -22.03 5.42
C VAL A 358 -22.65 -22.66 6.67
N PRO A 359 -21.95 -23.60 7.34
CA PRO A 359 -22.41 -24.15 8.61
C PRO A 359 -22.38 -23.05 9.67
N SER A 360 -23.41 -22.96 10.47
CA SER A 360 -23.52 -21.96 11.51
C SER A 360 -24.03 -22.53 12.82
N LYS A 361 -23.71 -21.89 13.94
CA LYS A 361 -24.19 -22.23 15.28
C LYS A 361 -24.80 -21.03 15.94
N THR A 362 -25.95 -21.22 16.57
CA THR A 362 -26.63 -20.16 17.30
C THR A 362 -26.08 -20.05 18.73
N LEU A 363 -25.67 -18.86 19.12
CA LEU A 363 -25.23 -18.54 20.48
C LEU A 363 -26.13 -17.48 21.09
N THR A 364 -26.33 -17.60 22.42
CA THR A 364 -26.98 -16.56 23.22
C THR A 364 -25.90 -15.63 23.76
N LEU A 365 -25.97 -14.35 23.40
CA LEU A 365 -25.05 -13.32 23.86
C LEU A 365 -25.41 -12.79 25.27
N ALA A 366 -24.49 -12.06 25.89
CA ALA A 366 -24.64 -11.52 27.23
C ALA A 366 -25.87 -10.57 27.37
N ASP A 367 -26.27 -9.94 26.28
CA ASP A 367 -27.48 -9.08 26.23
C ASP A 367 -28.78 -9.87 26.03
N GLY A 368 -28.70 -11.21 25.98
CA GLY A 368 -29.84 -12.11 25.76
C GLY A 368 -30.22 -12.29 24.28
N SER A 369 -29.59 -11.61 23.37
CA SER A 369 -29.82 -11.78 21.92
C SER A 369 -29.26 -13.11 21.42
N GLN A 370 -29.92 -13.69 20.40
CA GLN A 370 -29.41 -14.85 19.70
C GLN A 370 -28.75 -14.43 18.42
N LYS A 371 -27.51 -14.89 18.22
CA LYS A 371 -26.75 -14.61 17.01
C LYS A 371 -26.14 -15.89 16.46
N ARG A 372 -26.11 -16.00 15.14
CA ARG A 372 -25.41 -17.08 14.47
C ARG A 372 -23.92 -16.73 14.34
N VAL A 373 -23.08 -17.72 14.58
CA VAL A 373 -21.62 -17.64 14.41
C VAL A 373 -21.15 -18.68 13.43
N VAL A 374 -20.01 -18.41 12.80
CA VAL A 374 -19.32 -19.27 11.86
C VAL A 374 -17.80 -19.11 12.06
N SER A 375 -17.00 -20.12 11.77
CA SER A 375 -15.54 -19.97 11.79
C SER A 375 -15.04 -19.19 10.55
N VAL A 376 -13.94 -18.46 10.69
CA VAL A 376 -13.27 -17.85 9.53
C VAL A 376 -12.90 -18.92 8.51
N TYR A 377 -12.49 -20.11 8.95
CA TYR A 377 -12.14 -21.21 8.07
C TYR A 377 -13.32 -21.69 7.20
N ASP A 378 -14.51 -21.82 7.77
CA ASP A 378 -15.71 -22.19 7.01
C ASP A 378 -16.10 -21.10 6.00
N LEU A 379 -15.92 -19.83 6.37
CA LEU A 379 -16.13 -18.70 5.45
C LEU A 379 -15.12 -18.74 4.28
N ILE A 380 -13.85 -19.07 4.55
CA ILE A 380 -12.83 -19.21 3.51
C ILE A 380 -13.18 -20.35 2.55
N LEU A 381 -13.53 -21.53 3.05
CA LEU A 381 -13.91 -22.67 2.20
C LEU A 381 -15.09 -22.29 1.28
N ALA A 382 -16.11 -21.69 1.85
CA ALA A 382 -17.29 -21.25 1.10
C ALA A 382 -16.94 -20.17 0.07
N ASN A 383 -16.15 -19.16 0.46
CA ASN A 383 -15.71 -18.11 -0.46
C ASN A 383 -14.93 -18.68 -1.65
N TYR A 384 -14.04 -19.66 -1.41
CA TYR A 384 -13.33 -20.35 -2.49
C TYR A 384 -14.18 -21.33 -3.31
N GLY A 385 -15.48 -21.40 -3.04
CA GLY A 385 -16.43 -22.20 -3.82
C GLY A 385 -16.46 -23.68 -3.49
N LEU A 386 -16.07 -24.04 -2.27
CA LEU A 386 -16.02 -25.43 -1.81
C LEU A 386 -17.25 -25.76 -0.95
N ASP A 387 -17.91 -26.89 -1.25
CA ASP A 387 -18.99 -27.41 -0.46
C ASP A 387 -18.48 -28.45 0.56
N ARG A 388 -18.88 -28.27 1.80
CA ARG A 388 -18.62 -29.21 2.89
C ARG A 388 -19.72 -30.26 3.10
N GLY A 389 -20.46 -30.63 2.07
CA GLY A 389 -21.61 -31.52 2.15
C GLY A 389 -22.88 -30.81 2.62
N LEU A 390 -22.96 -29.50 2.42
CA LEU A 390 -24.13 -28.69 2.71
C LEU A 390 -25.11 -28.59 1.53
N GLU A 391 -24.83 -29.33 0.46
CA GLU A 391 -25.61 -29.31 -0.78
C GLU A 391 -25.72 -27.92 -1.41
N ASP A 392 -24.59 -27.16 -1.41
CA ASP A 392 -24.54 -25.84 -2.01
C ASP A 392 -24.56 -25.94 -3.55
N SER A 393 -25.72 -25.60 -4.13
CA SER A 393 -25.88 -25.61 -5.59
C SER A 393 -24.98 -24.61 -6.31
N ASN A 394 -24.46 -23.61 -5.61
CA ASN A 394 -23.54 -22.60 -6.16
C ASN A 394 -22.08 -23.05 -6.09
N ALA A 395 -21.75 -24.02 -5.26
CA ALA A 395 -20.42 -24.63 -5.25
C ALA A 395 -20.17 -25.50 -6.47
N ALA A 396 -18.90 -25.70 -6.81
CA ALA A 396 -18.52 -26.53 -7.95
C ALA A 396 -18.41 -28.00 -7.58
N GLY A 397 -18.96 -28.88 -8.41
CA GLY A 397 -18.80 -30.33 -8.26
C GLY A 397 -17.51 -30.86 -8.88
N SER A 398 -16.89 -30.14 -9.83
CA SER A 398 -15.64 -30.52 -10.48
C SER A 398 -14.87 -29.30 -10.97
N TYR A 399 -13.59 -29.48 -11.29
CA TYR A 399 -12.70 -28.43 -11.80
C TYR A 399 -13.08 -27.93 -13.20
N ASP A 400 -13.79 -28.78 -13.98
CA ASP A 400 -14.22 -28.45 -15.35
C ASP A 400 -15.46 -27.56 -15.41
N GLN A 401 -16.17 -27.42 -14.31
CA GLN A 401 -17.32 -26.52 -14.24
C GLN A 401 -16.85 -25.07 -14.18
N ILE A 402 -17.43 -24.22 -15.02
CA ILE A 402 -17.15 -22.77 -15.01
C ILE A 402 -17.96 -22.13 -13.88
N LYS A 403 -17.48 -22.30 -12.66
CA LYS A 403 -18.00 -21.65 -11.45
C LYS A 403 -16.86 -20.98 -10.70
N ALA A 404 -17.12 -19.88 -10.03
CA ALA A 404 -16.13 -19.22 -9.21
C ALA A 404 -15.76 -20.11 -8.01
N TYR A 405 -14.57 -20.53 -7.83
CA TYR A 405 -13.27 -20.15 -8.39
C TYR A 405 -12.53 -21.39 -8.91
N THR A 406 -13.16 -22.18 -9.74
CA THR A 406 -12.55 -23.41 -10.29
C THR A 406 -11.40 -23.11 -11.27
N PRO A 407 -10.55 -24.10 -11.56
CA PRO A 407 -9.55 -23.99 -12.62
C PRO A 407 -10.13 -23.60 -13.99
N ALA A 408 -11.28 -24.16 -14.39
CA ALA A 408 -11.95 -23.79 -15.65
C ALA A 408 -12.40 -22.31 -15.67
N TRP A 409 -12.91 -21.79 -14.55
CA TRP A 409 -13.21 -20.36 -14.42
C TRP A 409 -11.92 -19.53 -14.49
N GLY A 410 -10.85 -19.98 -13.83
CA GLY A 410 -9.54 -19.35 -13.87
C GLY A 410 -8.98 -19.25 -15.29
N GLU A 411 -9.09 -20.32 -16.08
CA GLU A 411 -8.68 -20.33 -17.49
C GLU A 411 -9.41 -19.27 -18.34
N GLN A 412 -10.72 -19.13 -18.19
CA GLN A 412 -11.49 -18.14 -18.94
C GLN A 412 -11.01 -16.72 -18.70
N ILE A 413 -10.69 -16.39 -17.46
CA ILE A 413 -10.26 -15.04 -17.10
C ILE A 413 -8.80 -14.81 -17.45
N THR A 414 -7.92 -15.73 -17.04
CA THR A 414 -6.47 -15.55 -17.12
C THR A 414 -5.86 -15.97 -18.44
N GLY A 415 -6.52 -16.86 -19.16
CA GLY A 415 -5.97 -17.52 -20.36
C GLY A 415 -4.93 -18.60 -20.03
N VAL A 416 -4.66 -18.90 -18.76
CA VAL A 416 -3.81 -20.00 -18.35
C VAL A 416 -4.63 -21.28 -18.39
N PRO A 417 -4.22 -22.33 -19.10
CA PRO A 417 -4.97 -23.60 -19.18
C PRO A 417 -5.28 -24.20 -17.80
N ALA A 418 -6.51 -24.65 -17.60
CA ALA A 418 -6.99 -25.21 -16.34
C ALA A 418 -6.07 -26.30 -15.79
N TYR A 419 -5.62 -27.22 -16.65
CA TYR A 419 -4.71 -28.29 -16.23
C TYR A 419 -3.36 -27.79 -15.70
N LEU A 420 -2.87 -26.63 -16.16
CA LEU A 420 -1.66 -26.02 -15.62
C LEU A 420 -1.93 -25.35 -14.26
N ILE A 421 -3.11 -24.74 -14.09
CA ILE A 421 -3.54 -24.19 -12.80
C ILE A 421 -3.58 -25.29 -11.75
N GLU A 422 -4.24 -26.39 -12.07
CA GLU A 422 -4.30 -27.59 -11.20
C GLU A 422 -2.91 -28.15 -10.88
N LYS A 423 -2.10 -28.34 -11.93
CA LYS A 423 -0.77 -28.92 -11.79
C LYS A 423 0.11 -28.10 -10.86
N ILE A 424 0.20 -26.79 -11.09
CA ILE A 424 1.10 -25.93 -10.30
C ILE A 424 0.59 -25.76 -8.86
N ALA A 425 -0.72 -25.63 -8.66
CA ALA A 425 -1.31 -25.58 -7.33
C ALA A 425 -1.03 -26.85 -6.53
N ARG A 426 -1.24 -28.01 -7.16
CA ARG A 426 -1.01 -29.34 -6.56
C ARG A 426 0.47 -29.55 -6.25
N GLU A 427 1.37 -29.24 -7.18
CA GLU A 427 2.81 -29.39 -6.98
C GLU A 427 3.32 -28.48 -5.84
N PHE A 428 2.84 -27.25 -5.79
CA PHE A 428 3.18 -26.29 -4.73
C PHE A 428 2.75 -26.82 -3.34
N ALA A 429 1.51 -27.26 -3.23
CA ALA A 429 0.97 -27.76 -1.97
C ALA A 429 1.57 -29.13 -1.58
N ASP A 430 1.72 -30.06 -2.51
CA ASP A 430 2.32 -31.37 -2.24
C ASP A 430 3.78 -31.22 -1.77
N THR A 431 4.53 -30.31 -2.38
CA THR A 431 5.89 -30.00 -1.94
C THR A 431 5.89 -29.40 -0.53
N ALA A 432 5.01 -28.44 -0.25
CA ALA A 432 4.89 -27.85 1.08
C ALA A 432 4.46 -28.90 2.13
N HIS A 433 3.54 -29.81 1.78
CA HIS A 433 3.14 -30.90 2.65
C HIS A 433 4.32 -31.82 2.99
N LYS A 434 5.06 -32.30 1.99
CA LYS A 434 6.19 -33.22 2.17
C LYS A 434 7.39 -32.58 2.88
N THR A 435 7.59 -31.30 2.74
CA THR A 435 8.75 -30.58 3.27
C THR A 435 8.45 -29.69 4.46
N HIS A 436 7.22 -29.72 4.96
CA HIS A 436 6.74 -28.87 6.03
C HIS A 436 6.93 -27.38 5.73
N GLY A 437 6.38 -26.93 4.59
CA GLY A 437 6.26 -25.53 4.23
C GLY A 437 7.38 -24.96 3.36
N ARG A 438 8.25 -25.76 2.75
CA ARG A 438 9.36 -25.25 1.92
C ARG A 438 8.95 -24.91 0.48
N SER A 439 7.81 -24.30 0.32
CA SER A 439 7.35 -23.69 -0.93
C SER A 439 7.31 -22.17 -0.77
N MET A 440 7.80 -21.44 -1.76
CA MET A 440 8.04 -20.00 -1.70
C MET A 440 7.43 -19.27 -2.89
N ILE A 441 6.98 -18.04 -2.67
CA ILE A 441 6.63 -17.11 -3.75
C ILE A 441 7.58 -15.92 -3.70
N ILE A 442 8.33 -15.70 -4.79
CA ILE A 442 9.12 -14.49 -5.01
C ILE A 442 8.25 -13.52 -5.81
N LEU A 443 7.95 -12.38 -5.22
CA LEU A 443 7.05 -11.41 -5.81
C LEU A 443 7.79 -10.20 -6.40
N GLY A 444 7.30 -9.71 -7.52
CA GLY A 444 7.81 -8.50 -8.16
C GLY A 444 6.83 -7.34 -8.13
N ALA A 445 7.38 -6.13 -8.27
CA ALA A 445 6.60 -4.88 -8.23
C ALA A 445 5.52 -4.76 -9.33
N GLY A 446 5.65 -5.50 -10.44
CA GLY A 446 4.65 -5.49 -11.52
C GLY A 446 3.23 -5.82 -11.04
N VAL A 447 3.11 -6.67 -10.03
CA VAL A 447 1.81 -7.08 -9.47
C VAL A 447 1.16 -5.97 -8.65
N ASN A 448 1.94 -5.02 -8.11
CA ASN A 448 1.43 -3.89 -7.32
C ASN A 448 0.75 -2.81 -8.16
N HIS A 449 1.02 -2.79 -9.45
CA HIS A 449 0.63 -1.67 -10.30
C HIS A 449 -0.74 -1.85 -10.95
N TRP A 450 -1.40 -2.98 -10.69
CA TRP A 450 -2.75 -3.23 -11.17
C TRP A 450 -3.81 -2.63 -10.25
N TYR A 451 -4.99 -2.37 -10.79
CA TYR A 451 -6.10 -1.78 -10.03
C TYR A 451 -6.48 -2.61 -8.79
N HIS A 452 -6.50 -3.94 -8.93
CA HIS A 452 -6.81 -4.88 -7.84
C HIS A 452 -5.55 -5.44 -7.17
N MET A 453 -4.52 -4.62 -6.98
CA MET A 453 -3.23 -5.05 -6.44
C MET A 453 -3.31 -5.75 -5.08
N ASP A 454 -4.16 -5.27 -4.18
CA ASP A 454 -4.37 -5.87 -2.86
C ASP A 454 -5.00 -7.27 -2.93
N MET A 455 -5.91 -7.48 -3.87
CA MET A 455 -6.51 -8.80 -4.12
C MET A 455 -5.50 -9.78 -4.72
N ASN A 456 -4.61 -9.31 -5.60
CA ASN A 456 -3.51 -10.13 -6.12
C ASN A 456 -2.63 -10.65 -4.98
N TYR A 457 -2.21 -9.75 -4.09
CA TYR A 457 -1.39 -10.09 -2.93
C TYR A 457 -2.12 -11.04 -1.98
N ARG A 458 -3.38 -10.76 -1.63
CA ARG A 458 -4.17 -11.61 -0.73
C ARG A 458 -4.32 -13.02 -1.27
N GLY A 459 -4.59 -13.18 -2.55
CA GLY A 459 -4.69 -14.50 -3.18
C GLY A 459 -3.40 -15.30 -3.05
N MET A 460 -2.25 -14.68 -3.32
CA MET A 460 -0.94 -15.35 -3.21
C MET A 460 -0.56 -15.63 -1.75
N ILE A 461 -0.80 -14.69 -0.84
CA ILE A 461 -0.58 -14.86 0.60
C ILE A 461 -1.42 -16.03 1.13
N ASN A 462 -2.68 -16.11 0.71
CA ASN A 462 -3.55 -17.20 1.10
C ASN A 462 -2.99 -18.58 0.69
N MET A 463 -2.44 -18.71 -0.52
CA MET A 463 -1.78 -19.96 -0.94
C MET A 463 -0.66 -20.36 0.03
N LEU A 464 0.18 -19.39 0.43
CA LEU A 464 1.26 -19.64 1.39
C LEU A 464 0.75 -20.02 2.77
N VAL A 465 -0.31 -19.36 3.24
CA VAL A 465 -0.91 -19.60 4.55
C VAL A 465 -1.62 -20.96 4.59
N PHE A 466 -2.38 -21.30 3.55
CA PHE A 466 -3.04 -22.63 3.45
C PHE A 466 -2.03 -23.78 3.47
N CYS A 467 -0.85 -23.56 2.92
CA CYS A 467 0.23 -24.55 2.86
C CYS A 467 1.24 -24.44 4.02
N GLY A 468 1.02 -23.57 4.99
CA GLY A 468 1.90 -23.43 6.16
C GLY A 468 3.33 -22.99 5.81
N CYS A 469 3.50 -22.17 4.78
CA CYS A 469 4.83 -21.82 4.26
C CYS A 469 5.47 -20.63 4.97
N VAL A 470 4.69 -19.70 5.52
CA VAL A 470 5.20 -18.48 6.15
C VAL A 470 5.87 -18.80 7.49
N GLY A 471 7.08 -18.31 7.70
CA GLY A 471 7.87 -18.57 8.91
C GLY A 471 8.72 -19.84 8.83
N GLN A 472 8.74 -20.55 7.69
CA GLN A 472 9.57 -21.72 7.46
C GLN A 472 10.80 -21.36 6.61
N SER A 473 11.98 -21.85 7.00
CA SER A 473 13.19 -21.68 6.18
C SER A 473 13.01 -22.40 4.83
N GLY A 474 13.23 -21.68 3.75
CA GLY A 474 12.97 -22.15 2.38
C GLY A 474 11.52 -22.01 1.93
N GLY A 475 10.64 -21.45 2.75
CA GLY A 475 9.26 -21.17 2.43
C GLY A 475 8.91 -19.70 2.55
N GLY A 476 7.64 -19.36 2.28
CA GLY A 476 7.07 -18.07 2.58
C GLY A 476 7.10 -17.04 1.45
N TRP A 477 7.02 -15.79 1.85
CA TRP A 477 6.80 -14.62 1.00
C TRP A 477 8.09 -13.86 0.79
N SER A 478 8.74 -14.02 -0.37
CA SER A 478 9.95 -13.28 -0.73
C SER A 478 9.58 -12.06 -1.56
N HIS A 479 9.30 -10.96 -0.88
CA HIS A 479 8.98 -9.70 -1.54
C HIS A 479 10.21 -9.10 -2.21
N TYR A 480 10.00 -8.30 -3.27
CA TYR A 480 11.08 -7.80 -4.11
C TYR A 480 12.01 -6.78 -3.42
N VAL A 481 11.69 -6.27 -2.26
CA VAL A 481 12.40 -5.16 -1.61
C VAL A 481 13.62 -5.62 -0.80
N GLY A 482 14.31 -6.64 -1.25
CA GLY A 482 15.49 -7.20 -0.58
C GLY A 482 16.63 -6.23 -0.34
N GLN A 483 16.76 -5.17 -1.13
CA GLN A 483 17.82 -4.16 -0.98
C GLN A 483 17.80 -3.42 0.35
N GLU A 484 16.65 -3.22 0.93
CA GLU A 484 16.48 -2.50 2.20
C GLU A 484 16.97 -3.29 3.39
N LYS A 485 17.03 -4.60 3.26
CA LYS A 485 17.41 -5.54 4.30
C LYS A 485 18.90 -5.89 4.29
N LEU A 486 19.59 -5.59 3.19
CA LEU A 486 21.02 -5.89 3.04
C LEU A 486 21.94 -4.94 3.81
N ARG A 487 21.41 -3.89 4.43
CA ARG A 487 22.22 -2.89 5.14
C ARG A 487 21.64 -2.57 6.50
N PRO A 488 22.33 -2.91 7.59
CA PRO A 488 21.99 -2.37 8.89
C PRO A 488 22.09 -0.84 8.86
N GLN A 489 21.01 -0.17 9.13
CA GLN A 489 20.96 1.30 9.14
C GLN A 489 21.18 1.88 10.53
N THR A 490 21.55 1.05 11.47
CA THR A 490 21.88 1.43 12.83
C THR A 490 22.93 2.53 12.85
N GLY A 491 22.65 3.62 13.55
CA GLY A 491 23.51 4.78 13.62
C GLY A 491 23.30 5.84 12.54
N TRP A 492 22.78 5.52 11.38
CA TRP A 492 22.50 6.51 10.33
C TRP A 492 21.13 7.15 10.46
N LEU A 493 20.13 6.43 10.96
CA LEU A 493 18.79 6.99 11.20
C LEU A 493 18.80 8.19 12.15
N PRO A 494 19.50 8.15 13.31
CA PRO A 494 19.64 9.32 14.16
C PRO A 494 20.25 10.52 13.44
N LEU A 495 21.27 10.32 12.61
CA LEU A 495 21.87 11.38 11.80
C LEU A 495 20.92 11.91 10.73
N ALA A 496 20.24 11.01 10.03
CA ALA A 496 19.29 11.37 8.97
C ALA A 496 18.15 12.24 9.53
N PHE A 497 17.61 11.89 10.68
CA PHE A 497 16.53 12.63 11.32
C PHE A 497 17.00 13.73 12.29
N ALA A 498 18.28 14.09 12.26
CA ALA A 498 18.87 15.14 13.09
C ALA A 498 18.66 14.95 14.60
N LEU A 499 18.56 13.69 15.07
CA LEU A 499 18.37 13.38 16.49
C LEU A 499 19.64 13.66 17.33
N ASP A 500 20.78 13.84 16.67
CA ASP A 500 22.03 14.30 17.26
C ASP A 500 22.05 15.82 17.56
N TRP A 501 21.00 16.54 17.18
CA TRP A 501 20.85 17.97 17.43
C TRP A 501 20.27 18.22 18.83
N ASN A 502 20.76 19.23 19.55
CA ASN A 502 20.31 19.54 20.93
C ASN A 502 18.80 19.81 21.04
N ARG A 503 18.20 20.33 19.98
CA ARG A 503 16.77 20.50 19.85
C ARG A 503 16.40 20.09 18.43
N PRO A 504 16.30 18.79 18.18
CA PRO A 504 15.97 18.32 16.83
C PRO A 504 14.62 18.90 16.41
N PRO A 505 14.51 19.38 15.17
CA PRO A 505 13.23 19.78 14.64
C PRO A 505 12.31 18.56 14.60
N ARG A 506 11.02 18.80 14.61
CA ARG A 506 10.05 17.71 14.47
C ARG A 506 10.25 17.03 13.11
N GLN A 507 10.48 15.74 13.14
CA GLN A 507 10.44 14.93 11.94
C GLN A 507 9.02 14.97 11.37
N MET A 508 8.89 15.35 10.10
CA MET A 508 7.64 15.34 9.38
C MET A 508 7.79 14.41 8.18
N ASN A 509 6.99 13.36 8.18
CA ASN A 509 6.83 12.46 7.04
C ASN A 509 5.46 12.69 6.43
N SER A 510 5.35 12.53 5.14
CA SER A 510 4.08 12.57 4.44
C SER A 510 4.05 11.51 3.36
N THR A 511 2.84 11.07 3.04
CA THR A 511 2.55 10.30 1.84
C THR A 511 2.63 11.22 0.61
N SER A 512 2.54 10.66 -0.58
CA SER A 512 2.37 11.43 -1.81
C SER A 512 0.98 12.06 -1.93
N TYR A 513 0.47 12.56 -0.81
CA TYR A 513 -0.89 13.08 -0.71
C TYR A 513 -1.15 14.26 -1.65
N PHE A 514 -0.13 14.98 -2.07
CA PHE A 514 -0.34 16.01 -3.08
C PHE A 514 -0.76 15.46 -4.46
N TYR A 515 -0.77 14.17 -4.68
CA TYR A 515 -1.55 13.56 -5.75
C TYR A 515 -3.03 13.88 -5.65
N ASN A 516 -3.50 13.96 -4.39
CA ASN A 516 -4.89 14.21 -4.07
C ASN A 516 -5.15 15.69 -3.78
N HIS A 517 -4.15 16.55 -3.92
CA HIS A 517 -4.23 17.95 -3.68
C HIS A 517 -4.78 18.74 -4.88
N ALA A 518 -5.82 18.24 -5.51
CA ALA A 518 -6.54 18.95 -6.56
C ALA A 518 -8.03 18.61 -6.50
N CYS A 519 -8.88 19.63 -6.63
CA CYS A 519 -10.32 19.42 -6.69
C CYS A 519 -10.72 18.61 -7.93
N GLN A 520 -9.91 18.61 -8.97
CA GLN A 520 -10.12 17.82 -10.18
C GLN A 520 -10.21 16.32 -9.93
N TRP A 521 -9.66 15.80 -8.84
CA TRP A 521 -9.83 14.42 -8.44
C TRP A 521 -11.28 14.05 -8.10
N ARG A 522 -12.15 15.07 -7.91
CA ARG A 522 -13.60 14.89 -7.71
C ARG A 522 -14.39 14.86 -9.02
N TYR A 523 -13.73 14.90 -10.17
CA TYR A 523 -14.40 14.83 -11.45
C TYR A 523 -15.01 13.45 -11.74
N GLU A 524 -14.55 12.43 -11.05
CA GLU A 524 -15.12 11.11 -11.17
C GLU A 524 -16.52 11.06 -10.57
N LYS A 525 -17.47 10.55 -11.35
CA LYS A 525 -18.87 10.44 -10.93
C LYS A 525 -19.09 9.37 -9.85
N LEU A 526 -18.13 8.45 -9.69
CA LEU A 526 -18.26 7.32 -8.78
C LEU A 526 -18.13 7.78 -7.34
N THR A 527 -19.15 7.49 -6.55
CA THR A 527 -19.10 7.67 -5.10
C THR A 527 -18.22 6.61 -4.45
N ALA A 528 -17.80 6.87 -3.21
CA ALA A 528 -17.06 5.87 -2.43
C ALA A 528 -17.85 4.57 -2.28
N GLN A 529 -19.17 4.67 -2.13
CA GLN A 529 -20.05 3.52 -2.01
C GLN A 529 -20.04 2.65 -3.27
N GLU A 530 -20.04 3.25 -4.46
CA GLU A 530 -20.01 2.51 -5.73
C GLU A 530 -18.68 1.80 -6.00
N LEU A 531 -17.61 2.30 -5.38
CA LEU A 531 -16.25 1.76 -5.51
C LEU A 531 -15.89 0.73 -4.44
N LEU A 532 -16.67 0.64 -3.37
CA LEU A 532 -16.47 -0.31 -2.30
C LEU A 532 -17.19 -1.64 -2.57
N SER A 533 -17.03 -2.58 -1.64
CA SER A 533 -17.76 -3.84 -1.69
C SER A 533 -19.27 -3.59 -1.80
N PRO A 534 -19.98 -4.30 -2.68
CA PRO A 534 -21.44 -4.21 -2.79
C PRO A 534 -22.16 -4.64 -1.50
N LEU A 535 -21.46 -5.25 -0.57
CA LEU A 535 -21.94 -5.64 0.74
C LEU A 535 -21.58 -4.62 1.85
N ALA A 536 -20.90 -3.52 1.49
CA ALA A 536 -20.58 -2.48 2.44
C ALA A 536 -21.86 -1.76 2.92
N ASP A 537 -21.85 -1.34 4.18
CA ASP A 537 -22.93 -0.53 4.74
C ASP A 537 -22.93 0.86 4.07
N ALA A 538 -23.89 1.08 3.19
CA ALA A 538 -24.05 2.30 2.41
C ALA A 538 -24.15 3.56 3.28
N THR A 539 -24.63 3.45 4.52
CA THR A 539 -24.81 4.60 5.42
C THR A 539 -23.47 5.10 5.96
N LYS A 540 -22.44 4.27 5.99
CA LYS A 540 -21.10 4.60 6.51
C LYS A 540 -20.18 5.21 5.46
N PHE A 541 -20.43 4.97 4.19
CA PHE A 541 -19.51 5.28 3.10
C PHE A 541 -20.18 6.20 2.05
N THR A 542 -20.59 7.37 2.50
CA THR A 542 -21.15 8.41 1.63
C THR A 542 -20.06 9.40 1.18
N GLY A 543 -20.20 9.97 0.00
CA GLY A 543 -19.28 10.95 -0.55
C GLY A 543 -18.23 10.38 -1.50
N HIS A 544 -17.27 11.19 -1.85
CA HIS A 544 -16.19 10.85 -2.78
C HIS A 544 -14.98 10.26 -2.06
N LEU A 545 -14.15 9.46 -2.76
CA LEU A 545 -12.94 8.86 -2.17
C LEU A 545 -11.99 9.89 -1.56
N ILE A 546 -11.85 11.07 -2.17
CA ILE A 546 -11.01 12.13 -1.64
C ILE A 546 -11.48 12.64 -0.27
N ASP A 547 -12.77 12.57 0.00
CA ASP A 547 -13.33 13.01 1.29
C ASP A 547 -12.92 12.07 2.43
N PHE A 548 -12.63 10.80 2.11
CA PHE A 548 -12.06 9.86 3.08
C PHE A 548 -10.60 10.16 3.39
N ASN A 549 -9.82 10.65 2.42
CA ASN A 549 -8.46 11.14 2.68
C ASN A 549 -8.49 12.35 3.64
N VAL A 550 -9.41 13.29 3.45
CA VAL A 550 -9.62 14.41 4.37
C VAL A 550 -10.02 13.91 5.77
N ARG A 551 -10.92 12.94 5.84
CA ARG A 551 -11.33 12.32 7.10
C ARG A 551 -10.16 11.62 7.78
N ALA A 552 -9.35 10.86 7.04
CA ALA A 552 -8.17 10.18 7.56
C ALA A 552 -7.12 11.15 8.10
N GLU A 553 -6.92 12.30 7.43
CA GLU A 553 -6.07 13.38 7.91
C GLU A 553 -6.57 13.95 9.24
N ARG A 554 -7.87 14.24 9.34
CA ARG A 554 -8.50 14.73 10.58
C ARG A 554 -8.36 13.76 11.75
N MET A 555 -8.35 12.47 11.47
CA MET A 555 -8.15 11.43 12.48
C MET A 555 -6.68 11.18 12.79
N GLY A 556 -5.76 11.82 12.08
CA GLY A 556 -4.33 11.62 12.26
C GLY A 556 -3.80 10.32 11.67
N TRP A 557 -4.57 9.64 10.84
CA TRP A 557 -4.16 8.37 10.20
C TRP A 557 -3.35 8.59 8.93
N LEU A 558 -3.62 9.67 8.21
CA LEU A 558 -2.97 10.02 6.96
C LEU A 558 -2.28 11.38 7.12
N PRO A 559 -0.98 11.43 7.43
CA PRO A 559 -0.27 12.71 7.45
C PRO A 559 -0.15 13.25 6.04
N SER A 560 -0.52 14.50 5.84
CA SER A 560 -0.35 15.20 4.58
C SER A 560 0.51 16.47 4.75
N ALA A 561 1.13 16.90 3.67
CA ALA A 561 1.87 18.15 3.61
C ALA A 561 1.40 18.94 2.38
N PRO A 562 1.02 20.22 2.57
CA PRO A 562 0.91 20.98 3.83
C PRO A 562 -0.21 20.44 4.74
N GLN A 563 -0.05 20.56 6.05
CA GLN A 563 -1.04 20.04 7.00
C GLN A 563 -2.20 21.00 7.25
N LEU A 564 -1.90 22.25 7.56
CA LEU A 564 -2.89 23.27 7.90
C LEU A 564 -2.89 24.42 6.87
N ASN A 565 -4.00 25.10 6.78
CA ASN A 565 -4.17 26.27 5.91
C ASN A 565 -3.51 27.55 6.43
N LEU A 566 -2.67 27.44 7.43
CA LEU A 566 -1.90 28.54 8.00
C LEU A 566 -0.45 28.13 8.26
N ASN A 567 0.42 29.12 8.42
CA ASN A 567 1.80 28.88 8.83
C ASN A 567 1.85 28.36 10.27
N PRO A 568 2.32 27.13 10.54
CA PRO A 568 2.34 26.55 11.88
C PRO A 568 3.23 27.34 12.87
N LEU A 569 4.19 28.11 12.39
CA LEU A 569 5.02 28.98 13.25
C LEU A 569 4.22 30.09 13.93
N HIS A 570 3.05 30.43 13.42
CA HIS A 570 2.18 31.45 14.00
C HIS A 570 1.25 30.93 15.10
N ILE A 571 1.15 29.60 15.26
CA ILE A 571 0.22 29.00 16.22
C ILE A 571 0.52 29.44 17.64
N LYS A 572 1.81 29.45 18.04
CA LYS A 572 2.19 29.85 19.40
C LYS A 572 1.75 31.29 19.71
N ALA A 573 2.05 32.24 18.82
CA ALA A 573 1.69 33.62 19.05
C ALA A 573 0.15 33.81 19.13
N ARG A 574 -0.60 33.08 18.31
CA ARG A 574 -2.08 33.12 18.37
C ARG A 574 -2.63 32.50 19.65
N ALA A 575 -2.02 31.42 20.10
CA ALA A 575 -2.40 30.76 21.35
C ALA A 575 -2.11 31.67 22.56
N ASP A 576 -0.91 32.29 22.61
CA ASP A 576 -0.53 33.23 23.65
C ASP A 576 -1.50 34.43 23.68
N ALA A 577 -1.89 34.97 22.53
CA ALA A 577 -2.88 36.06 22.43
C ALA A 577 -4.29 35.65 22.91
N ALA A 578 -4.62 34.35 22.78
CA ALA A 578 -5.89 33.80 23.26
C ALA A 578 -5.85 33.31 24.72
N GLY A 579 -4.69 33.40 25.38
CA GLY A 579 -4.49 32.89 26.74
C GLY A 579 -4.56 31.37 26.86
N MET A 580 -4.21 30.65 25.80
CA MET A 580 -4.30 29.19 25.66
C MET A 580 -2.94 28.55 25.40
N THR A 581 -2.85 27.26 25.65
CA THR A 581 -1.73 26.46 25.12
C THR A 581 -1.87 26.30 23.60
N PRO A 582 -0.77 26.10 22.86
CA PRO A 582 -0.84 25.84 21.41
C PRO A 582 -1.75 24.67 21.03
N GLN A 583 -1.79 23.63 21.86
CA GLN A 583 -2.64 22.46 21.68
C GLN A 583 -4.13 22.81 21.81
N GLU A 584 -4.52 23.46 22.91
CA GLU A 584 -5.90 23.89 23.16
C GLU A 584 -6.39 24.84 22.06
N TYR A 585 -5.57 25.83 21.71
CA TYR A 585 -5.88 26.76 20.64
C TYR A 585 -6.11 26.04 19.30
N THR A 586 -5.20 25.13 18.93
CA THR A 586 -5.32 24.39 17.66
C THR A 586 -6.59 23.55 17.61
N VAL A 587 -6.90 22.82 18.68
CA VAL A 587 -8.12 21.99 18.76
C VAL A 587 -9.38 22.87 18.69
N GLN A 588 -9.40 23.99 19.41
CA GLN A 588 -10.53 24.89 19.38
C GLN A 588 -10.72 25.54 18.01
N ALA A 589 -9.63 26.01 17.39
CA ALA A 589 -9.65 26.65 16.08
C ALA A 589 -10.04 25.68 14.96
N LEU A 590 -9.66 24.41 15.04
CA LEU A 590 -10.13 23.36 14.12
C LEU A 590 -11.62 23.07 14.31
N LYS A 591 -12.11 23.04 15.55
CA LYS A 591 -13.55 22.85 15.85
C LYS A 591 -14.42 24.02 15.38
N SER A 592 -13.94 25.27 15.54
CA SER A 592 -14.65 26.48 15.06
C SER A 592 -14.54 26.69 13.54
N GLY A 593 -13.60 26.04 12.88
CA GLY A 593 -13.30 26.23 11.46
C GLY A 593 -12.40 27.44 11.16
N ASP A 594 -11.84 28.12 12.18
CA ASP A 594 -10.86 29.21 12.01
C ASP A 594 -9.54 28.70 11.42
N ILE A 595 -9.20 27.46 11.72
CA ILE A 595 -8.13 26.68 11.09
C ILE A 595 -8.77 25.48 10.42
N ARG A 596 -8.26 25.16 9.23
CA ARG A 596 -8.69 23.98 8.46
C ARG A 596 -7.50 23.15 8.02
N PHE A 597 -7.72 21.89 7.70
CA PHE A 597 -6.71 21.09 7.03
C PHE A 597 -6.52 21.58 5.59
N ALA A 598 -5.28 21.66 5.14
CA ALA A 598 -4.95 22.12 3.79
C ALA A 598 -5.60 21.24 2.71
N CYS A 599 -5.74 19.94 2.98
CA CYS A 599 -6.37 18.99 2.08
C CYS A 599 -7.87 19.23 1.83
N GLU A 600 -8.54 20.03 2.63
CA GLU A 600 -9.95 20.39 2.41
C GLU A 600 -10.13 21.31 1.19
N GLN A 601 -9.13 22.13 0.90
CA GLN A 601 -9.12 23.08 -0.23
C GLN A 601 -7.76 23.05 -0.95
N PRO A 602 -7.46 21.95 -1.66
CA PRO A 602 -6.13 21.75 -2.24
C PRO A 602 -5.73 22.76 -3.32
N ASP A 603 -6.68 23.39 -3.98
CA ASP A 603 -6.43 24.39 -5.03
C ASP A 603 -6.35 25.83 -4.51
N ASN A 604 -6.52 26.03 -3.19
CA ASN A 604 -6.31 27.33 -2.59
C ASN A 604 -4.80 27.61 -2.47
N GLY A 605 -4.33 28.77 -2.94
CA GLY A 605 -2.92 29.15 -2.95
C GLY A 605 -2.22 29.12 -1.59
N LYS A 606 -2.97 29.27 -0.49
CA LYS A 606 -2.42 29.12 0.88
C LYS A 606 -2.03 27.67 1.21
N ASN A 607 -2.61 26.70 0.51
CA ASN A 607 -2.46 25.28 0.78
C ASN A 607 -1.47 24.60 -0.17
N HIS A 608 -0.84 25.35 -1.07
CA HIS A 608 0.08 24.78 -2.03
C HIS A 608 1.38 24.29 -1.35
N PRO A 609 1.92 23.12 -1.70
CA PRO A 609 3.33 22.82 -1.51
C PRO A 609 4.13 23.80 -2.36
N ARG A 610 5.30 24.28 -1.87
CA ARG A 610 6.01 25.37 -2.52
C ARG A 610 7.35 24.96 -3.11
N ASN A 611 8.19 24.31 -2.33
CA ASN A 611 9.51 23.89 -2.76
C ASN A 611 9.62 22.38 -2.68
N LEU A 612 10.05 21.76 -3.77
CA LEU A 612 10.22 20.31 -3.85
C LEU A 612 11.67 19.94 -4.22
N PHE A 613 12.24 19.07 -3.41
CA PHE A 613 13.57 18.51 -3.63
C PHE A 613 13.48 17.05 -4.03
N VAL A 614 14.17 16.66 -5.11
CA VAL A 614 14.21 15.29 -5.60
C VAL A 614 15.65 14.83 -5.69
N TRP A 615 16.02 13.85 -4.86
CA TRP A 615 17.35 13.24 -4.85
C TRP A 615 17.37 11.96 -5.65
N ARG A 616 18.14 11.93 -6.73
CA ARG A 616 18.42 10.74 -7.56
C ARG A 616 17.18 9.92 -7.95
N SER A 617 16.13 10.57 -8.30
CA SER A 617 14.90 9.91 -8.72
C SER A 617 14.35 10.54 -10.00
N ASN A 618 13.99 9.69 -10.94
CA ASN A 618 13.30 10.09 -12.16
C ASN A 618 11.78 9.91 -11.99
N LEU A 619 11.15 10.71 -11.12
CA LEU A 619 9.73 10.60 -10.80
C LEU A 619 8.84 10.62 -12.04
N LEU A 620 9.12 11.53 -12.99
CA LEU A 620 8.33 11.66 -14.21
C LEU A 620 8.60 10.55 -15.23
N GLY A 621 9.82 10.01 -15.27
CA GLY A 621 10.19 9.03 -16.29
C GLY A 621 10.01 7.58 -15.86
N SER A 622 9.86 7.31 -14.57
CA SER A 622 9.79 5.94 -14.03
C SER A 622 8.49 5.60 -13.33
N SER A 623 7.64 6.58 -13.07
CA SER A 623 6.32 6.36 -12.48
C SER A 623 5.24 6.60 -13.52
N GLY A 624 4.36 5.63 -13.74
CA GLY A 624 3.17 5.78 -14.59
C GLY A 624 2.01 6.50 -13.92
N LYS A 625 2.20 6.99 -12.68
CA LYS A 625 1.14 7.57 -11.87
C LYS A 625 1.38 9.04 -11.62
N GLY A 626 0.29 9.81 -11.63
CA GLY A 626 0.34 11.21 -11.26
C GLY A 626 1.09 12.12 -12.23
N HIS A 627 1.42 11.68 -13.43
CA HIS A 627 2.11 12.51 -14.44
C HIS A 627 1.32 13.77 -14.75
N GLU A 628 0.03 13.63 -15.04
CA GLU A 628 -0.84 14.78 -15.31
C GLU A 628 -0.89 15.72 -14.11
N TYR A 629 -1.03 15.15 -12.91
CA TYR A 629 -1.04 15.93 -11.69
C TYR A 629 0.28 16.67 -11.48
N MET A 630 1.41 15.99 -11.62
CA MET A 630 2.73 16.62 -11.50
C MET A 630 2.93 17.73 -12.52
N LEU A 631 2.69 17.45 -13.79
CA LEU A 631 2.93 18.40 -14.86
C LEU A 631 1.95 19.58 -14.84
N LYS A 632 0.67 19.29 -14.68
CA LYS A 632 -0.39 20.28 -14.74
C LYS A 632 -0.51 21.10 -13.47
N TYR A 633 -0.63 20.46 -12.32
CA TYR A 633 -0.93 21.16 -11.06
C TYR A 633 0.31 21.54 -10.26
N LEU A 634 1.29 20.67 -10.12
CA LEU A 634 2.48 21.02 -9.35
C LEU A 634 3.41 21.94 -10.13
N LEU A 635 3.64 21.67 -11.40
CA LEU A 635 4.62 22.43 -12.21
C LEU A 635 3.98 23.54 -13.04
N GLY A 636 2.69 23.48 -13.35
CA GLY A 636 2.00 24.49 -14.15
C GLY A 636 2.42 24.49 -15.62
N THR A 637 2.75 23.31 -16.18
CA THR A 637 3.17 23.17 -17.57
C THR A 637 2.00 22.74 -18.45
N GLU A 638 2.05 23.14 -19.73
CA GLU A 638 1.09 22.72 -20.75
C GLU A 638 1.53 21.44 -21.49
N SER A 639 2.73 20.95 -21.22
CA SER A 639 3.33 19.79 -21.88
C SER A 639 3.01 18.47 -21.17
N GLY A 640 1.79 18.29 -20.73
CA GLY A 640 1.34 17.09 -20.03
C GLY A 640 0.44 16.21 -20.88
N ILE A 641 -0.01 15.10 -20.28
CA ILE A 641 -1.10 14.31 -20.81
C ILE A 641 -2.35 15.20 -20.86
N GLN A 642 -2.98 15.25 -22.00
CA GLN A 642 -4.18 16.01 -22.20
C GLN A 642 -5.37 15.23 -21.66
N GLY A 643 -5.93 15.66 -20.54
CA GLY A 643 -7.17 15.13 -20.00
C GLY A 643 -8.44 15.66 -20.68
N GLU A 644 -8.28 16.43 -21.74
CA GLU A 644 -9.39 17.06 -22.48
C GLU A 644 -10.38 16.02 -23.02
N ASP A 645 -9.87 14.88 -23.48
CA ASP A 645 -10.67 13.82 -24.09
C ASP A 645 -11.66 13.19 -23.08
N LEU A 646 -11.28 13.11 -21.81
CA LEU A 646 -12.17 12.62 -20.75
C LEU A 646 -13.31 13.59 -20.46
N GLY A 647 -13.10 14.88 -20.68
CA GLY A 647 -14.12 15.91 -20.54
C GLY A 647 -15.02 16.11 -21.78
N SER A 648 -14.66 15.51 -22.92
CA SER A 648 -15.39 15.68 -24.18
C SER A 648 -16.48 14.64 -24.43
N THR A 649 -16.45 13.53 -23.69
CA THR A 649 -17.48 12.48 -23.79
C THR A 649 -18.56 12.72 -22.75
N ASP A 650 -19.80 12.89 -23.18
CA ASP A 650 -20.95 13.20 -22.33
C ASP A 650 -21.16 12.23 -21.16
N ASP A 651 -20.75 10.97 -21.34
CA ASP A 651 -20.88 9.93 -20.30
C ASP A 651 -19.82 10.00 -19.19
N VAL A 652 -18.77 10.75 -19.39
CA VAL A 652 -17.61 10.79 -18.47
C VAL A 652 -17.47 12.13 -17.74
N LYS A 653 -18.12 13.16 -18.26
CA LYS A 653 -18.02 14.51 -17.71
C LYS A 653 -18.74 14.59 -16.36
N PRO A 654 -18.07 14.96 -15.27
CA PRO A 654 -18.72 15.11 -13.98
C PRO A 654 -19.69 16.28 -13.99
N GLU A 655 -20.81 16.12 -13.30
CA GLU A 655 -21.84 17.16 -13.19
C GLU A 655 -21.45 18.26 -12.20
N GLU A 656 -20.63 17.94 -11.21
CA GLU A 656 -20.36 18.78 -10.02
C GLU A 656 -19.00 19.47 -10.05
N VAL A 657 -18.12 19.16 -11.01
CA VAL A 657 -16.77 19.71 -11.10
C VAL A 657 -16.53 20.29 -12.47
N GLU A 658 -16.18 21.57 -12.52
CA GLU A 658 -15.78 22.21 -13.75
C GLU A 658 -14.40 21.70 -14.18
N TRP A 659 -14.31 21.17 -15.41
CA TRP A 659 -13.06 20.71 -15.98
C TRP A 659 -12.18 21.91 -16.36
N GLN A 660 -10.98 21.95 -15.81
CA GLN A 660 -10.01 23.01 -16.12
C GLN A 660 -9.12 22.56 -17.27
N THR A 661 -9.35 23.11 -18.46
CA THR A 661 -8.54 22.86 -19.66
C THR A 661 -7.12 23.36 -19.51
N ARG A 662 -6.94 24.50 -18.81
CA ARG A 662 -5.63 25.05 -18.49
C ARG A 662 -5.24 24.67 -17.07
N ALA A 663 -3.97 24.32 -16.90
CA ALA A 663 -3.41 24.16 -15.58
C ALA A 663 -3.57 25.47 -14.77
N ILE A 664 -3.89 25.33 -13.49
CA ILE A 664 -3.68 26.40 -12.53
C ILE A 664 -2.19 26.79 -12.57
N GLU A 665 -1.84 27.98 -12.14
CA GLU A 665 -0.43 28.31 -11.94
C GLU A 665 0.23 27.24 -11.11
N GLY A 666 1.41 26.75 -11.52
CA GLY A 666 2.09 25.65 -10.84
C GLY A 666 2.20 25.90 -9.35
N LYS A 667 1.76 24.94 -8.56
CA LYS A 667 1.76 25.04 -7.09
C LYS A 667 3.17 25.17 -6.52
N LEU A 668 4.17 24.61 -7.21
CA LEU A 668 5.57 24.71 -6.81
C LEU A 668 6.18 26.03 -7.26
N ASP A 669 6.79 26.72 -6.30
CA ASP A 669 7.62 27.88 -6.57
C ASP A 669 9.04 27.48 -6.98
N LEU A 670 9.53 26.33 -6.50
CA LEU A 670 10.86 25.83 -6.84
C LEU A 670 10.89 24.30 -6.90
N LEU A 671 11.39 23.74 -8.01
CA LEU A 671 11.72 22.34 -8.15
C LEU A 671 13.24 22.17 -8.28
N VAL A 672 13.86 21.54 -7.30
CA VAL A 672 15.28 21.22 -7.26
C VAL A 672 15.50 19.74 -7.46
N THR A 673 16.29 19.37 -8.46
CA THR A 673 16.69 17.96 -8.69
C THR A 673 18.18 17.80 -8.44
N LEU A 674 18.55 16.76 -7.71
CA LEU A 674 19.94 16.38 -7.46
C LEU A 674 20.20 15.06 -8.18
N ASP A 675 20.76 15.13 -9.35
CA ASP A 675 21.05 13.98 -10.21
C ASP A 675 22.40 14.15 -10.90
N PHE A 676 23.00 13.04 -11.33
CA PHE A 676 24.25 13.04 -12.06
C PHE A 676 24.05 13.06 -13.57
N ARG A 677 22.83 12.93 -14.04
CA ARG A 677 22.44 12.98 -15.46
C ARG A 677 21.15 13.78 -15.63
N MET A 678 20.90 14.25 -16.84
CA MET A 678 19.66 14.91 -17.21
C MET A 678 18.56 13.85 -17.41
N SER A 679 17.80 13.57 -16.36
CA SER A 679 16.62 12.69 -16.42
C SER A 679 15.39 13.48 -16.88
N SER A 680 14.26 12.77 -17.15
CA SER A 680 13.01 13.43 -17.52
C SER A 680 12.55 14.43 -16.44
N THR A 681 12.70 14.07 -15.16
CA THR A 681 12.38 14.97 -14.05
C THR A 681 13.26 16.22 -14.04
N CYS A 682 14.57 16.06 -14.32
CA CYS A 682 15.51 17.19 -14.39
C CYS A 682 15.16 18.20 -15.50
N LEU A 683 14.55 17.74 -16.60
CA LEU A 683 14.11 18.65 -17.67
C LEU A 683 13.03 19.64 -17.21
N PHE A 684 12.31 19.32 -16.15
CA PHE A 684 11.27 20.18 -15.57
C PHE A 684 11.73 20.95 -14.34
N SER A 685 12.95 20.75 -13.84
CA SER A 685 13.47 21.52 -12.70
C SER A 685 13.76 22.98 -13.05
N ASP A 686 13.86 23.80 -12.05
CA ASP A 686 14.15 25.23 -12.16
C ASP A 686 15.64 25.50 -12.00
#